data_6e88bcdb794d5bda20a0621b19ffa322
#
_entry.id   6e88bcdb794d5bda20a0621b19ffa322
#
_cell.length_a   1.000
_cell.length_b   1.000
_cell.length_c   1.000
_cell.angle_alpha   90.00
_cell.angle_beta   90.00
_cell.angle_gamma   90.00
#
_symmetry.space_group_name_H-M   'P 1'
#
loop_
_entity.id
_entity.type
_entity.pdbx_description
1 polymer ?
#
loop_
_entity_poly.entity_id
_entity_poly.type
_entity_poly.pdbx_seq_one_letter_code
_entity_poly.pdbx_strand_id
1 'polypeptide(L)'
;MDSKVMSSPGEIARVYKELSLYPSLSRADVGPVITSQYGGKYSNIYTEWSQRDLERNENVKFCRQYIVFHDDKSVVYSGASGNCTEIKGEVLSKDSPSGDMKAVVRESSVKGEDKQFLEVWSKNIKMKSINLSALKKHGKVYDDASCYYLTLFGCLVWSHSETHLLYVAEKKRPKAESFFQLEDRGDKDESATPIVGEQFVFHEDWGEALGDKSCPVLCILDIEGDFVSVLDGLPDDISPGQAFWAPGDTGVVFIGWWHEPFRLGLKYCPNRRSALFYMDLTGGKCEQLSSGKTSVCSPRLSPDQCRIAYLECSVYGPHMQCSKLCMYDWYTKKTSVVVDVIKRPGKDGFTGIYSSQLSPQCWSADSQRIIFACPQRSRKDLLMVDINTGSINSLTAKSDIGSWCLLNIERDLMVVSCSSPNCPPSLWVGFLPGIDSQENVDWVTLEDSEKLQDVDWQILTFTPPSEDDNSQYSNLEFDALLIKPKEVKDEVKLPLIVTPHGYNSMKRNIFSHYLPITDVFFMYSVNYRGSIGYGEDSIYSLLGNVGTQDVKDVQFAVESVLKSGSIDEQKVAVSGGSHGGFLACHLIGQYPGFYKACVARNPVINMASMIGSTDIPDWCMVEAGFVFNTDCLPDAAEWEKMLNISPIKYVSQVKTPVLLTIGEDDKRVPNKQGIEYYKALKARQIPVRLLWYPGNNHSLSKVDAESDGFMNMVLWMIQHFSD
;
A
#
# COMPACT_ATOMS: atom_id res chain seq x y z
N MET A 1 39.06 -4.37 -4.38
CA MET A 1 38.90 -4.24 -2.91
C MET A 1 38.80 -5.64 -2.35
N ASP A 2 39.59 -5.95 -1.32
CA ASP A 2 39.49 -7.24 -0.66
C ASP A 2 38.05 -7.47 -0.19
N SER A 3 37.52 -8.67 -0.44
CA SER A 3 36.19 -9.09 0.02
C SER A 3 36.17 -9.08 1.54
N LYS A 4 35.94 -7.90 2.12
CA LYS A 4 35.67 -7.76 3.55
C LYS A 4 34.27 -8.32 3.80
N VAL A 5 34.22 -9.50 4.35
CA VAL A 5 33.01 -10.02 5.00
C VAL A 5 32.57 -8.93 5.99
N MET A 6 31.34 -8.41 5.86
CA MET A 6 30.76 -7.52 6.88
C MET A 6 30.77 -8.31 8.20
N SER A 7 31.70 -7.99 9.09
CA SER A 7 31.93 -8.76 10.30
C SER A 7 31.60 -7.97 11.57
N SER A 8 31.41 -6.66 11.46
CA SER A 8 31.19 -5.82 12.61
C SER A 8 29.83 -5.08 12.57
N PRO A 9 29.16 -4.91 13.73
CA PRO A 9 27.94 -4.09 13.82
C PRO A 9 28.11 -2.68 13.26
N GLY A 10 29.31 -2.08 13.36
CA GLY A 10 29.60 -0.77 12.84
C GLY A 10 29.59 -0.67 11.31
N GLU A 11 30.05 -1.70 10.62
CA GLU A 11 30.01 -1.76 9.14
C GLU A 11 28.55 -1.89 8.65
N ILE A 12 27.75 -2.75 9.27
CA ILE A 12 26.34 -2.94 8.95
C ILE A 12 25.58 -1.61 9.17
N ALA A 13 25.82 -0.95 10.30
CA ALA A 13 25.19 0.33 10.63
C ALA A 13 25.57 1.43 9.62
N ARG A 14 26.84 1.47 9.17
CA ARG A 14 27.28 2.43 8.15
C ARG A 14 26.54 2.23 6.84
N VAL A 15 26.44 1.00 6.36
CA VAL A 15 25.74 0.69 5.11
C VAL A 15 24.23 1.00 5.23
N TYR A 16 23.61 0.66 6.35
CA TYR A 16 22.21 1.02 6.58
C TYR A 16 22.01 2.56 6.56
N LYS A 17 22.92 3.31 7.20
CA LYS A 17 22.90 4.77 7.21
C LYS A 17 23.02 5.36 5.81
N GLU A 18 23.94 4.86 4.98
CA GLU A 18 24.12 5.28 3.59
C GLU A 18 22.84 5.06 2.76
N LEU A 19 22.18 3.92 2.93
CA LEU A 19 20.95 3.62 2.19
C LEU A 19 19.71 4.36 2.71
N SER A 20 19.69 4.74 3.99
CA SER A 20 18.64 5.59 4.53
C SER A 20 18.66 7.02 3.97
N LEU A 21 19.74 7.42 3.29
CA LEU A 21 19.85 8.72 2.61
C LEU A 21 18.99 8.80 1.34
N TYR A 22 18.64 7.67 0.73
CA TYR A 22 17.80 7.67 -0.47
C TYR A 22 16.33 7.93 -0.12
N PRO A 23 15.76 9.05 -0.59
CA PRO A 23 14.37 9.38 -0.30
C PRO A 23 13.41 8.53 -1.13
N SER A 24 12.21 8.36 -0.63
CA SER A 24 11.07 7.81 -1.34
C SER A 24 10.14 8.92 -1.82
N LEU A 25 9.65 8.80 -3.05
CA LEU A 25 8.71 9.75 -3.63
C LEU A 25 7.28 9.37 -3.22
N SER A 26 6.54 10.30 -2.64
CA SER A 26 5.19 10.06 -2.12
C SER A 26 4.09 10.67 -2.98
N ARG A 27 4.35 11.80 -3.66
CA ARG A 27 3.35 12.54 -4.43
C ARG A 27 3.99 13.41 -5.49
N ALA A 28 3.26 13.64 -6.60
CA ALA A 28 3.55 14.71 -7.56
C ALA A 28 2.25 15.38 -8.03
N ASP A 29 2.29 16.70 -8.21
CA ASP A 29 1.21 17.47 -8.81
C ASP A 29 1.77 18.30 -9.98
N VAL A 30 0.98 18.44 -11.05
CA VAL A 30 1.30 19.24 -12.23
C VAL A 30 0.51 20.55 -12.16
N GLY A 31 1.20 21.66 -12.12
CA GLY A 31 0.59 22.99 -12.13
C GLY A 31 0.01 23.38 -13.50
N PRO A 32 -0.66 24.54 -13.57
CA PRO A 32 -1.21 25.05 -14.82
C PRO A 32 -0.12 25.32 -15.86
N VAL A 33 -0.50 25.32 -17.14
CA VAL A 33 0.41 25.71 -18.23
C VAL A 33 0.57 27.24 -18.20
N ILE A 34 1.80 27.69 -18.12
CA ILE A 34 2.16 29.09 -18.18
C ILE A 34 2.78 29.36 -19.56
N THR A 35 2.23 30.35 -20.28
CA THR A 35 2.77 30.77 -21.58
C THR A 35 3.60 32.04 -21.40
N SER A 36 4.86 31.97 -21.78
CA SER A 36 5.73 33.14 -21.77
C SER A 36 5.32 34.16 -22.84
N GLN A 37 5.75 35.40 -22.67
CA GLN A 37 5.50 36.45 -23.70
C GLN A 37 6.08 36.14 -25.09
N TYR A 38 7.01 35.19 -25.19
CA TYR A 38 7.62 34.73 -26.44
C TYR A 38 6.99 33.43 -26.99
N GLY A 39 5.87 32.99 -26.38
CA GLY A 39 5.14 31.80 -26.83
C GLY A 39 5.64 30.46 -26.28
N GLY A 40 6.73 30.45 -25.52
CA GLY A 40 7.20 29.24 -24.86
C GLY A 40 6.25 28.83 -23.72
N LYS A 41 5.89 27.54 -23.66
CA LYS A 41 5.01 26.96 -22.63
C LYS A 41 5.84 26.22 -21.58
N TYR A 42 5.40 26.30 -20.33
CA TYR A 42 5.97 25.48 -19.25
C TYR A 42 4.92 25.17 -18.19
N SER A 43 5.15 24.08 -17.47
CA SER A 43 4.40 23.69 -16.28
C SER A 43 5.36 23.50 -15.10
N ASN A 44 4.91 23.89 -13.91
CA ASN A 44 5.62 23.57 -12.67
C ASN A 44 5.16 22.19 -12.19
N ILE A 45 6.12 21.39 -11.74
CA ILE A 45 5.83 20.10 -11.09
C ILE A 45 6.25 20.24 -9.63
N TYR A 46 5.29 20.01 -8.74
CA TYR A 46 5.50 19.94 -7.31
C TYR A 46 5.62 18.46 -6.92
N THR A 47 6.61 18.11 -6.08
CA THR A 47 6.81 16.75 -5.60
C THR A 47 7.00 16.72 -4.10
N GLU A 48 6.48 15.66 -3.47
CA GLU A 48 6.69 15.37 -2.06
C GLU A 48 7.52 14.10 -1.90
N TRP A 49 8.53 14.20 -1.06
CA TRP A 49 9.48 13.14 -0.75
C TRP A 49 9.48 12.85 0.74
N SER A 50 9.88 11.65 1.09
CA SER A 50 10.08 11.22 2.47
C SER A 50 11.41 10.52 2.62
N GLN A 51 12.18 10.88 3.64
CA GLN A 51 13.48 10.30 3.98
C GLN A 51 13.54 9.95 5.45
N ARG A 52 14.18 8.84 5.78
CA ARG A 52 14.43 8.47 7.16
C ARG A 52 15.54 9.34 7.75
N ASP A 53 15.25 10.00 8.85
CA ASP A 53 16.23 10.71 9.66
C ASP A 53 16.51 9.88 10.93
N LEU A 54 17.66 9.20 10.92
CA LEU A 54 18.06 8.32 12.03
C LEU A 54 18.45 9.09 13.29
N GLU A 55 18.88 10.34 13.15
CA GLU A 55 19.25 11.19 14.31
C GLU A 55 17.99 11.75 15.01
N ARG A 56 16.98 12.15 14.21
CA ARG A 56 15.69 12.66 14.72
C ARG A 56 14.70 11.53 15.03
N ASN A 57 15.02 10.31 14.61
CA ASN A 57 14.17 9.12 14.73
C ASN A 57 12.76 9.32 14.12
N GLU A 58 12.69 9.98 12.97
CA GLU A 58 11.44 10.26 12.26
C GLU A 58 11.61 10.18 10.74
N ASN A 59 10.48 10.06 10.03
CA ASN A 59 10.46 10.27 8.59
C ASN A 59 10.26 11.75 8.29
N VAL A 60 11.26 12.36 7.70
CA VAL A 60 11.22 13.77 7.29
C VAL A 60 10.54 13.86 5.94
N LYS A 61 9.47 14.66 5.85
CA LYS A 61 8.81 15.01 4.60
C LYS A 61 9.36 16.33 4.06
N PHE A 62 9.64 16.38 2.78
CA PHE A 62 10.07 17.59 2.11
C PHE A 62 9.51 17.68 0.69
N CYS A 63 9.42 18.89 0.17
CA CYS A 63 9.00 19.12 -1.21
C CYS A 63 10.16 19.64 -2.06
N ARG A 64 10.07 19.39 -3.36
CA ARG A 64 10.92 19.95 -4.40
C ARG A 64 10.07 20.30 -5.61
N GLN A 65 10.47 21.36 -6.33
CA GLN A 65 9.75 21.80 -7.52
C GLN A 65 10.66 21.70 -8.75
N TYR A 66 10.02 21.46 -9.89
CA TYR A 66 10.67 21.38 -11.19
C TYR A 66 9.91 22.23 -12.20
N ILE A 67 10.62 22.73 -13.19
CA ILE A 67 10.04 23.42 -14.35
C ILE A 67 10.21 22.51 -15.56
N VAL A 68 9.14 22.31 -16.31
CA VAL A 68 9.11 21.52 -17.54
C VAL A 68 8.63 22.41 -18.67
N PHE A 69 9.53 22.73 -19.59
CA PHE A 69 9.20 23.43 -20.84
C PHE A 69 8.76 22.41 -21.89
N HIS A 70 7.67 22.68 -22.58
CA HIS A 70 7.04 21.73 -23.49
C HIS A 70 6.28 22.45 -24.62
N ASP A 71 5.93 21.66 -25.65
CA ASP A 71 5.09 22.10 -26.77
C ASP A 71 3.70 21.39 -26.77
N ASP A 72 3.26 20.87 -25.62
CA ASP A 72 2.07 20.03 -25.40
C ASP A 72 2.15 18.62 -26.01
N LYS A 73 3.29 18.22 -26.56
CA LYS A 73 3.54 16.89 -27.12
C LYS A 73 4.86 16.31 -26.69
N SER A 74 5.86 17.16 -26.49
CA SER A 74 7.21 16.77 -26.10
C SER A 74 7.77 17.70 -25.03
N VAL A 75 8.68 17.18 -24.22
CA VAL A 75 9.44 17.95 -23.25
C VAL A 75 10.64 18.56 -23.94
N VAL A 76 10.73 19.89 -23.94
CA VAL A 76 11.82 20.65 -24.59
C VAL A 76 12.99 20.82 -23.65
N TYR A 77 12.70 21.14 -22.38
CA TYR A 77 13.71 21.33 -21.33
C TYR A 77 13.07 21.09 -19.97
N SER A 78 13.83 20.56 -19.04
CA SER A 78 13.40 20.40 -17.67
C SER A 78 14.54 20.66 -16.69
N GLY A 79 14.19 21.07 -15.48
CA GLY A 79 15.16 21.31 -14.42
C GLY A 79 14.54 21.61 -13.06
N ALA A 80 15.31 21.42 -12.01
CA ALA A 80 14.88 21.73 -10.66
C ALA A 80 14.72 23.24 -10.47
N SER A 81 13.65 23.65 -9.80
CA SER A 81 13.35 25.03 -9.43
C SER A 81 13.62 25.25 -7.95
N GLY A 82 14.86 25.49 -7.59
CA GLY A 82 15.28 25.74 -6.22
C GLY A 82 15.65 24.49 -5.42
N ASN A 83 15.85 24.69 -4.12
CA ASN A 83 16.23 23.64 -3.17
C ASN A 83 15.01 22.95 -2.56
N CYS A 84 15.24 21.81 -1.91
CA CYS A 84 14.20 21.14 -1.13
C CYS A 84 13.79 21.96 0.10
N THR A 85 12.52 21.84 0.49
CA THR A 85 11.95 22.50 1.66
C THR A 85 11.22 21.50 2.52
N GLU A 86 11.58 21.40 3.80
CA GLU A 86 10.91 20.50 4.75
C GLU A 86 9.45 20.94 4.95
N ILE A 87 8.53 19.95 4.94
CA ILE A 87 7.10 20.15 5.17
C ILE A 87 6.80 19.82 6.63
N LYS A 88 6.29 20.80 7.40
CA LYS A 88 5.92 20.60 8.81
C LYS A 88 4.45 20.84 9.07
N GLY A 89 3.84 19.89 9.77
CA GLY A 89 2.47 19.99 10.24
C GLY A 89 1.40 19.96 9.15
N GLU A 90 1.75 19.86 7.86
CA GLU A 90 0.76 19.65 6.79
C GLU A 90 0.29 18.21 6.81
N VAL A 91 -0.99 18.03 7.12
CA VAL A 91 -1.68 16.72 7.09
C VAL A 91 -2.17 16.43 5.69
N LEU A 92 -2.87 17.38 5.08
CA LEU A 92 -3.36 17.34 3.71
C LEU A 92 -3.11 18.68 3.02
N SER A 93 -2.86 18.67 1.72
CA SER A 93 -2.84 19.90 0.92
C SER A 93 -3.30 19.63 -0.51
N LYS A 94 -3.97 20.62 -1.12
CA LYS A 94 -4.45 20.54 -2.50
C LYS A 94 -4.54 21.92 -3.13
N ASP A 95 -3.97 22.05 -4.32
CA ASP A 95 -4.12 23.25 -5.14
C ASP A 95 -5.53 23.28 -5.78
N SER A 96 -6.08 24.48 -5.97
CA SER A 96 -7.35 24.66 -6.67
C SER A 96 -7.22 24.34 -8.17
N PRO A 97 -8.32 24.02 -8.87
CA PRO A 97 -8.31 23.71 -10.30
C PRO A 97 -7.63 24.78 -11.16
N SER A 98 -7.80 26.07 -10.85
CA SER A 98 -7.11 27.17 -11.53
C SER A 98 -5.62 27.30 -11.17
N GLY A 99 -5.20 26.73 -10.03
CA GLY A 99 -3.87 26.92 -9.44
C GLY A 99 -3.70 28.25 -8.72
N ASP A 100 -4.74 29.08 -8.58
CA ASP A 100 -4.65 30.39 -7.91
C ASP A 100 -4.74 30.29 -6.40
N MET A 101 -5.29 29.19 -5.87
CA MET A 101 -5.44 28.95 -4.43
C MET A 101 -4.87 27.58 -4.02
N LYS A 102 -4.51 27.49 -2.74
CA LYS A 102 -4.09 26.24 -2.10
C LYS A 102 -4.84 26.06 -0.79
N ALA A 103 -5.44 24.90 -0.58
CA ALA A 103 -6.00 24.46 0.69
C ALA A 103 -4.98 23.59 1.45
N VAL A 104 -4.90 23.77 2.77
CA VAL A 104 -4.01 23.00 3.64
C VAL A 104 -4.74 22.67 4.93
N VAL A 105 -4.79 21.37 5.28
CA VAL A 105 -5.13 20.94 6.64
C VAL A 105 -3.82 20.85 7.42
N ARG A 106 -3.70 21.64 8.46
CA ARG A 106 -2.48 21.74 9.28
C ARG A 106 -2.76 21.29 10.71
N GLU A 107 -1.89 20.50 11.27
CA GLU A 107 -1.84 20.18 12.69
C GLU A 107 -0.77 21.01 13.37
N SER A 108 -1.14 21.68 14.45
CA SER A 108 -0.23 22.54 15.23
C SER A 108 -0.54 22.44 16.71
N SER A 109 0.51 22.36 17.53
CA SER A 109 0.36 22.41 18.97
C SER A 109 0.13 23.85 19.43
N VAL A 110 -1.03 24.11 20.04
CA VAL A 110 -1.42 25.43 20.58
C VAL A 110 -1.66 25.29 22.07
N LYS A 111 -0.82 25.91 22.89
CA LYS A 111 -0.87 25.83 24.37
C LYS A 111 -0.79 24.38 24.90
N GLY A 112 -0.01 23.52 24.22
CA GLY A 112 0.17 22.12 24.60
C GLY A 112 -0.93 21.16 24.12
N GLU A 113 -1.89 21.65 23.36
CA GLU A 113 -2.93 20.82 22.72
C GLU A 113 -2.75 20.82 21.20
N ASP A 114 -2.82 19.64 20.57
CA ASP A 114 -2.78 19.51 19.12
C ASP A 114 -4.13 19.92 18.52
N LYS A 115 -4.10 20.86 17.60
CA LYS A 115 -5.28 21.42 16.94
C LYS A 115 -5.13 21.36 15.43
N GLN A 116 -6.23 21.10 14.75
CA GLN A 116 -6.29 21.08 13.29
C GLN A 116 -6.89 22.38 12.77
N PHE A 117 -6.22 22.94 11.76
CA PHE A 117 -6.63 24.15 11.06
C PHE A 117 -6.81 23.84 9.57
N LEU A 118 -7.88 24.36 8.98
CA LEU A 118 -8.06 24.38 7.52
C LEU A 118 -7.70 25.79 7.03
N GLU A 119 -6.61 25.86 6.26
CA GLU A 119 -6.07 27.11 5.73
C GLU A 119 -6.36 27.19 4.23
N VAL A 120 -6.72 28.37 3.76
CA VAL A 120 -6.82 28.69 2.33
C VAL A 120 -5.85 29.81 2.01
N TRP A 121 -4.98 29.55 1.04
CA TRP A 121 -3.95 30.47 0.58
C TRP A 121 -4.26 30.89 -0.86
N SER A 122 -4.07 32.19 -1.17
CA SER A 122 -4.07 32.69 -2.53
C SER A 122 -2.73 33.41 -2.77
N LYS A 123 -1.95 32.90 -3.71
CA LYS A 123 -0.59 33.37 -3.97
C LYS A 123 0.26 33.34 -2.68
N ASN A 124 0.64 34.48 -2.15
CA ASN A 124 1.44 34.66 -0.93
C ASN A 124 0.62 35.12 0.29
N ILE A 125 -0.71 35.12 0.19
CA ILE A 125 -1.60 35.59 1.25
C ILE A 125 -2.39 34.43 1.82
N LYS A 126 -2.38 34.24 3.14
CA LYS A 126 -3.29 33.36 3.84
C LYS A 126 -4.64 34.04 3.93
N MET A 127 -5.59 33.63 3.08
CA MET A 127 -6.94 34.19 3.02
C MET A 127 -7.80 33.75 4.20
N LYS A 128 -7.70 32.48 4.59
CA LYS A 128 -8.50 31.87 5.65
C LYS A 128 -7.63 30.99 6.55
N SER A 129 -8.00 30.92 7.83
CA SER A 129 -7.46 29.97 8.80
C SER A 129 -8.55 29.60 9.80
N ILE A 130 -9.17 28.46 9.60
CA ILE A 130 -10.32 27.98 10.37
C ILE A 130 -9.85 26.94 11.35
N ASN A 131 -10.04 27.17 12.63
CA ASN A 131 -9.75 26.19 13.69
C ASN A 131 -10.84 25.12 13.73
N LEU A 132 -10.63 24.00 13.04
CA LEU A 132 -11.59 22.89 12.96
C LEU A 132 -11.85 22.27 14.34
N SER A 133 -10.82 22.17 15.17
CA SER A 133 -10.97 21.62 16.53
C SER A 133 -11.87 22.49 17.42
N ALA A 134 -11.89 23.82 17.21
CA ALA A 134 -12.71 24.74 17.98
C ALA A 134 -14.17 24.77 17.51
N LEU A 135 -14.44 24.45 16.25
CA LEU A 135 -15.81 24.45 15.71
C LEU A 135 -16.68 23.36 16.33
N LYS A 136 -16.07 22.30 16.87
CA LYS A 136 -16.77 21.16 17.49
C LYS A 136 -17.86 20.52 16.61
N LYS A 137 -17.77 20.67 15.27
CA LYS A 137 -18.71 20.09 14.30
C LYS A 137 -18.45 18.61 14.06
N HIS A 138 -17.19 18.24 14.01
CA HIS A 138 -16.70 16.87 13.80
C HIS A 138 -15.46 16.61 14.66
N GLY A 139 -14.92 15.39 14.63
CA GLY A 139 -13.66 15.00 15.25
C GLY A 139 -12.45 15.31 14.38
N LYS A 140 -11.42 14.49 14.48
CA LYS A 140 -10.16 14.65 13.72
C LYS A 140 -10.40 14.45 12.23
N VAL A 141 -9.80 15.31 11.38
CA VAL A 141 -9.76 15.11 9.92
C VAL A 141 -8.90 13.91 9.60
N TYR A 142 -9.34 13.08 8.68
CA TYR A 142 -8.60 11.89 8.27
C TYR A 142 -7.38 12.24 7.42
N ASP A 143 -6.24 11.67 7.78
CA ASP A 143 -4.91 11.93 7.21
C ASP A 143 -4.44 10.84 6.22
N ASP A 144 -5.22 9.80 6.00
CA ASP A 144 -4.85 8.66 5.18
C ASP A 144 -4.72 9.00 3.68
N ALA A 145 -5.15 10.19 3.24
CA ALA A 145 -4.88 10.72 1.90
C ALA A 145 -3.41 11.16 1.70
N SER A 146 -2.60 11.16 2.74
CA SER A 146 -1.18 11.55 2.65
C SER A 146 -0.29 10.50 1.99
N CYS A 147 -0.78 9.27 1.81
CA CYS A 147 -0.07 8.19 1.13
C CYS A 147 -0.75 7.85 -0.20
N TYR A 148 -0.07 8.09 -1.30
CA TYR A 148 -0.56 7.91 -2.68
C TYR A 148 -1.14 6.52 -2.99
N TYR A 149 -0.74 5.51 -2.23
CA TYR A 149 -1.06 4.10 -2.51
C TYR A 149 -2.16 3.51 -1.66
N LEU A 150 -2.72 4.24 -0.68
CA LEU A 150 -3.67 3.66 0.29
C LEU A 150 -4.61 4.71 0.90
N THR A 151 -5.14 5.61 0.08
CA THR A 151 -6.23 6.50 0.53
C THR A 151 -7.51 5.67 0.66
N LEU A 152 -7.91 5.41 1.90
CA LEU A 152 -9.15 4.66 2.18
C LEU A 152 -10.33 5.61 2.40
N PHE A 153 -10.22 6.52 3.33
CA PHE A 153 -11.29 7.46 3.69
C PHE A 153 -10.97 8.90 3.33
N GLY A 154 -9.78 9.37 3.68
CA GLY A 154 -9.39 10.77 3.63
C GLY A 154 -9.46 11.37 2.23
N CYS A 155 -9.90 12.61 2.15
CA CYS A 155 -9.80 13.44 0.96
C CYS A 155 -9.68 14.91 1.34
N LEU A 156 -9.18 15.72 0.42
CA LEU A 156 -9.27 17.18 0.42
C LEU A 156 -9.44 17.62 -1.03
N VAL A 157 -10.65 18.02 -1.40
CA VAL A 157 -11.02 18.24 -2.81
C VAL A 157 -11.77 19.56 -2.97
N TRP A 158 -11.25 20.38 -3.87
CA TRP A 158 -11.93 21.60 -4.30
C TRP A 158 -13.16 21.30 -5.15
N SER A 159 -14.25 22.07 -5.00
CA SER A 159 -15.29 22.11 -5.99
C SER A 159 -14.77 22.64 -7.32
N HIS A 160 -15.43 22.27 -8.44
CA HIS A 160 -15.04 22.78 -9.76
C HIS A 160 -15.17 24.31 -9.85
N SER A 161 -16.14 24.89 -9.10
CA SER A 161 -16.33 26.33 -8.94
C SER A 161 -15.34 27.01 -8.01
N GLU A 162 -14.48 26.25 -7.33
CA GLU A 162 -13.51 26.72 -6.32
C GLU A 162 -14.13 27.48 -5.13
N THR A 163 -15.41 27.29 -4.89
CA THR A 163 -16.15 27.96 -3.80
C THR A 163 -16.23 27.10 -2.54
N HIS A 164 -16.02 25.78 -2.66
CA HIS A 164 -16.16 24.84 -1.56
C HIS A 164 -14.98 23.88 -1.49
N LEU A 165 -14.72 23.36 -0.29
CA LEU A 165 -13.77 22.27 -0.03
C LEU A 165 -14.51 21.09 0.62
N LEU A 166 -14.31 19.91 0.06
CA LEU A 166 -14.80 18.62 0.58
C LEU A 166 -13.65 17.91 1.31
N TYR A 167 -13.93 17.38 2.50
CA TYR A 167 -13.00 16.55 3.26
C TYR A 167 -13.74 15.53 4.14
N VAL A 168 -13.00 14.54 4.64
CA VAL A 168 -13.53 13.50 5.54
C VAL A 168 -12.95 13.68 6.94
N ALA A 169 -13.80 13.56 7.95
CA ALA A 169 -13.41 13.63 9.36
C ALA A 169 -14.13 12.56 10.19
N GLU A 170 -13.64 12.29 11.38
CA GLU A 170 -14.34 11.42 12.33
C GLU A 170 -15.61 12.10 12.85
N LYS A 171 -16.70 11.37 12.98
CA LYS A 171 -17.94 11.86 13.59
C LYS A 171 -17.67 12.28 15.04
N LYS A 172 -18.14 13.45 15.42
CA LYS A 172 -18.07 13.88 16.81
C LYS A 172 -18.96 13.00 17.67
N ARG A 173 -18.36 12.36 18.67
CA ARG A 173 -19.12 11.60 19.67
C ARG A 173 -19.56 12.49 20.81
N PRO A 174 -20.75 12.27 21.38
CA PRO A 174 -21.16 12.90 22.63
C PRO A 174 -20.14 12.60 23.73
N LYS A 175 -19.97 13.52 24.69
CA LYS A 175 -19.15 13.26 25.88
C LYS A 175 -19.80 12.15 26.70
N ALA A 176 -19.05 11.09 26.97
CA ALA A 176 -19.50 10.02 27.85
C ALA A 176 -19.15 10.35 29.30
N GLU A 177 -20.06 10.14 30.24
CA GLU A 177 -19.86 10.34 31.67
C GLU A 177 -19.98 9.02 32.42
N SER A 178 -19.24 8.92 33.53
CA SER A 178 -19.37 7.82 34.48
C SER A 178 -20.70 7.91 35.25
N PHE A 179 -21.25 6.76 35.65
CA PHE A 179 -22.48 6.73 36.46
C PHE A 179 -22.36 7.50 37.78
N PHE A 180 -21.18 7.58 38.37
CA PHE A 180 -20.97 8.08 39.72
C PHE A 180 -20.04 9.30 39.82
N GLN A 181 -19.35 9.66 38.76
CA GLN A 181 -18.51 10.85 38.69
C GLN A 181 -19.29 11.96 37.99
N LEU A 182 -20.06 12.70 38.73
CA LEU A 182 -20.63 13.98 38.26
C LEU A 182 -19.49 15.01 38.42
N GLU A 183 -18.84 15.39 37.32
CA GLU A 183 -18.01 16.60 37.33
C GLU A 183 -18.86 17.81 37.78
N ASP A 184 -18.31 18.61 38.67
CA ASP A 184 -18.93 19.88 39.08
C ASP A 184 -19.29 20.66 37.80
N ARG A 185 -20.57 20.88 37.61
CA ARG A 185 -21.13 21.60 36.45
C ARG A 185 -20.82 23.10 36.55
N GLY A 186 -19.53 23.43 36.43
CA GLY A 186 -19.06 24.76 36.18
C GLY A 186 -19.13 25.09 34.70
N ASP A 187 -20.00 25.99 34.37
CA ASP A 187 -20.26 26.59 33.04
C ASP A 187 -20.69 25.66 31.90
N LYS A 188 -21.93 25.81 31.59
CA LYS A 188 -22.76 25.09 30.67
C LYS A 188 -22.36 25.33 29.23
N ASP A 189 -21.83 24.29 28.54
CA ASP A 189 -22.02 24.15 27.11
C ASP A 189 -23.36 23.41 26.90
N GLU A 190 -24.44 24.13 26.63
CA GLU A 190 -25.82 23.59 26.52
C GLU A 190 -26.04 22.70 25.27
N SER A 191 -25.03 22.43 24.47
CA SER A 191 -25.20 21.83 23.14
C SER A 191 -25.19 20.31 23.06
N ALA A 192 -24.83 19.56 24.12
CA ALA A 192 -24.95 18.09 24.13
C ALA A 192 -25.10 17.58 25.57
N THR A 193 -26.25 16.97 25.87
CA THR A 193 -26.42 16.21 27.10
C THR A 193 -25.44 15.03 27.11
N PRO A 194 -24.54 14.91 28.12
CA PRO A 194 -23.64 13.78 28.21
C PRO A 194 -24.43 12.47 28.29
N ILE A 195 -23.92 11.44 27.61
CA ILE A 195 -24.52 10.11 27.72
C ILE A 195 -23.87 9.39 28.89
N VAL A 196 -24.64 9.07 29.91
CA VAL A 196 -24.16 8.37 31.10
C VAL A 196 -24.05 6.87 30.78
N GLY A 197 -22.93 6.26 31.18
CA GLY A 197 -22.70 4.82 31.03
C GLY A 197 -22.04 4.41 29.72
N GLU A 198 -21.80 5.32 28.78
CA GLU A 198 -21.15 5.04 27.49
C GLU A 198 -19.60 5.05 27.56
N GLN A 199 -19.01 5.37 28.71
CA GLN A 199 -17.55 5.57 28.85
C GLN A 199 -16.72 4.32 28.46
N PHE A 200 -17.25 3.13 28.68
CA PHE A 200 -16.56 1.86 28.46
C PHE A 200 -17.22 1.00 27.35
N VAL A 201 -18.12 1.58 26.57
CA VAL A 201 -18.71 0.88 25.44
C VAL A 201 -17.63 0.64 24.39
N PHE A 202 -17.52 -0.61 23.92
CA PHE A 202 -16.62 -0.97 22.84
C PHE A 202 -17.11 -0.38 21.54
N HIS A 203 -16.22 0.31 20.84
CA HIS A 203 -16.51 0.87 19.52
C HIS A 203 -15.62 0.18 18.50
N GLU A 204 -16.22 -0.41 17.49
CA GLU A 204 -15.52 -0.99 16.36
C GLU A 204 -14.76 0.08 15.57
N ASP A 205 -13.59 -0.31 15.07
CA ASP A 205 -12.80 0.47 14.13
C ASP A 205 -12.55 -0.32 12.83
N TRP A 206 -11.86 0.29 11.87
CA TRP A 206 -11.57 -0.33 10.58
C TRP A 206 -10.24 -1.11 10.57
N GLY A 207 -9.78 -1.55 11.73
CA GLY A 207 -8.69 -2.50 11.89
C GLY A 207 -7.29 -1.89 11.82
N GLU A 208 -6.39 -2.65 11.24
CA GLU A 208 -4.95 -2.35 11.17
C GLU A 208 -4.67 -0.95 10.63
N ALA A 209 -3.90 -0.15 11.39
CA ALA A 209 -3.56 1.24 11.13
C ALA A 209 -4.76 2.21 10.97
N LEU A 210 -5.97 1.79 11.34
CA LEU A 210 -7.21 2.57 11.33
C LEU A 210 -7.93 2.50 12.68
N GLY A 211 -7.21 2.21 13.77
CA GLY A 211 -7.78 2.02 15.10
C GLY A 211 -8.42 3.27 15.73
N ASP A 212 -8.14 4.44 15.18
CA ASP A 212 -8.74 5.73 15.54
C ASP A 212 -9.86 6.16 14.59
N LYS A 213 -10.16 5.36 13.55
CA LYS A 213 -11.12 5.65 12.50
C LYS A 213 -12.30 4.69 12.59
N SER A 214 -13.42 5.21 13.01
CA SER A 214 -14.63 4.43 13.31
C SER A 214 -15.85 4.88 12.51
N CYS A 215 -16.17 6.17 12.54
CA CYS A 215 -17.35 6.75 11.91
C CYS A 215 -16.96 7.95 11.05
N PRO A 216 -16.45 7.75 9.82
CA PRO A 216 -16.16 8.87 8.92
C PRO A 216 -17.43 9.62 8.53
N VAL A 217 -17.33 10.93 8.42
CA VAL A 217 -18.39 11.82 7.91
C VAL A 217 -17.82 12.72 6.82
N LEU A 218 -18.68 13.07 5.86
CA LEU A 218 -18.36 14.03 4.80
C LEU A 218 -18.57 15.44 5.30
N CYS A 219 -17.56 16.28 5.18
CA CYS A 219 -17.59 17.67 5.61
C CYS A 219 -17.35 18.60 4.42
N ILE A 220 -18.08 19.70 4.38
CA ILE A 220 -17.95 20.75 3.37
C ILE A 220 -17.67 22.07 4.05
N LEU A 221 -16.61 22.76 3.60
CA LEU A 221 -16.35 24.16 3.92
C LEU A 221 -16.85 25.03 2.77
N ASP A 222 -17.77 25.94 3.05
CA ASP A 222 -18.04 27.10 2.21
C ASP A 222 -16.96 28.16 2.48
N ILE A 223 -16.16 28.47 1.43
CA ILE A 223 -15.00 29.35 1.57
C ILE A 223 -15.41 30.80 1.79
N GLU A 224 -16.46 31.27 1.13
CA GLU A 224 -16.93 32.64 1.26
C GLU A 224 -17.60 32.87 2.63
N GLY A 225 -18.48 31.94 3.01
CA GLY A 225 -19.26 32.03 4.24
C GLY A 225 -18.54 31.64 5.53
N ASP A 226 -17.30 31.13 5.46
CA ASP A 226 -16.56 30.56 6.60
C ASP A 226 -17.35 29.49 7.39
N PHE A 227 -18.20 28.74 6.69
CA PHE A 227 -19.11 27.80 7.32
C PHE A 227 -18.73 26.36 6.98
N VAL A 228 -18.55 25.54 8.03
CA VAL A 228 -18.34 24.09 7.91
C VAL A 228 -19.67 23.38 8.19
N SER A 229 -20.11 22.56 7.25
CA SER A 229 -21.23 21.65 7.39
C SER A 229 -20.79 20.20 7.36
N VAL A 230 -21.46 19.35 8.13
CA VAL A 230 -21.39 17.90 8.00
C VAL A 230 -22.60 17.48 7.18
N LEU A 231 -22.39 16.67 6.14
CA LEU A 231 -23.50 16.18 5.32
C LEU A 231 -24.33 15.16 6.11
N ASP A 232 -25.60 15.43 6.24
CA ASP A 232 -26.59 14.56 6.87
C ASP A 232 -27.28 13.66 5.82
N GLY A 233 -27.93 12.56 6.25
CA GLY A 233 -28.71 11.69 5.38
C GLY A 233 -27.94 10.51 4.81
N LEU A 234 -26.70 10.28 5.29
CA LEU A 234 -25.97 9.03 5.05
C LEU A 234 -26.62 7.88 5.84
N PRO A 235 -26.76 6.67 5.26
CA PRO A 235 -27.16 5.50 6.02
C PRO A 235 -26.19 5.23 7.19
N ASP A 236 -26.73 4.88 8.37
CA ASP A 236 -25.93 4.67 9.58
C ASP A 236 -25.02 3.44 9.52
N ASP A 237 -25.31 2.51 8.62
CA ASP A 237 -24.55 1.25 8.40
C ASP A 237 -23.46 1.38 7.33
N ILE A 238 -23.15 2.61 6.87
CA ILE A 238 -22.19 2.88 5.82
C ILE A 238 -21.14 3.90 6.29
N SER A 239 -19.87 3.60 6.05
CA SER A 239 -18.76 4.53 6.20
C SER A 239 -18.34 5.12 4.85
N PRO A 240 -18.48 6.45 4.63
CA PRO A 240 -18.08 7.11 3.40
C PRO A 240 -16.59 7.39 3.33
N GLY A 241 -16.02 7.30 2.13
CA GLY A 241 -14.64 7.71 1.85
C GLY A 241 -14.36 7.85 0.36
N GLN A 242 -13.13 8.19 -0.01
CA GLN A 242 -12.72 8.44 -1.41
C GLN A 242 -13.67 9.40 -2.14
N ALA A 243 -14.10 10.43 -1.45
CA ALA A 243 -15.13 11.34 -1.91
C ALA A 243 -14.60 12.41 -2.86
N PHE A 244 -15.43 12.82 -3.82
CA PHE A 244 -15.16 13.91 -4.76
C PHE A 244 -16.46 14.58 -5.21
N TRP A 245 -16.34 15.76 -5.84
CA TRP A 245 -17.48 16.50 -6.33
C TRP A 245 -18.12 15.84 -7.56
N ALA A 246 -19.42 15.76 -7.55
CA ALA A 246 -20.20 15.31 -8.71
C ALA A 246 -20.11 16.32 -9.86
N PRO A 247 -20.41 15.92 -11.10
CA PRO A 247 -20.44 16.83 -12.24
C PRO A 247 -21.26 18.09 -11.98
N GLY A 248 -20.67 19.25 -12.30
CA GLY A 248 -21.29 20.56 -12.07
C GLY A 248 -21.51 20.94 -10.61
N ASP A 249 -20.76 20.35 -9.67
CA ASP A 249 -20.85 20.59 -8.23
C ASP A 249 -22.27 20.34 -7.66
N THR A 250 -23.04 19.45 -8.29
CA THR A 250 -24.42 19.16 -7.91
C THR A 250 -24.53 18.38 -6.59
N GLY A 251 -23.46 17.78 -6.17
CA GLY A 251 -23.40 16.97 -4.95
C GLY A 251 -22.04 16.33 -4.78
N VAL A 252 -21.97 15.28 -3.96
CA VAL A 252 -20.75 14.52 -3.65
C VAL A 252 -20.94 13.08 -4.06
N VAL A 253 -19.93 12.53 -4.76
CA VAL A 253 -19.81 11.11 -5.04
C VAL A 253 -18.77 10.50 -4.10
N PHE A 254 -19.06 9.34 -3.55
CA PHE A 254 -18.17 8.67 -2.60
C PHE A 254 -18.30 7.15 -2.65
N ILE A 255 -17.32 6.43 -2.10
CA ILE A 255 -17.45 5.01 -1.80
C ILE A 255 -18.00 4.85 -0.40
N GLY A 256 -19.05 4.05 -0.26
CA GLY A 256 -19.61 3.66 1.03
C GLY A 256 -19.27 2.20 1.33
N TRP A 257 -18.62 1.94 2.46
CA TRP A 257 -18.35 0.60 2.98
C TRP A 257 -19.39 0.22 4.02
N TRP A 258 -20.03 -0.94 3.84
CA TRP A 258 -20.98 -1.46 4.83
C TRP A 258 -20.29 -1.97 6.09
N HIS A 259 -20.92 -1.78 7.24
CA HIS A 259 -20.47 -2.28 8.54
C HIS A 259 -20.84 -3.75 8.79
N GLU A 260 -21.23 -4.47 7.80
CA GLU A 260 -21.85 -5.80 7.87
C GLU A 260 -20.82 -6.95 7.78
N PRO A 261 -20.92 -7.94 8.69
CA PRO A 261 -21.72 -7.99 9.92
C PRO A 261 -21.14 -7.09 11.01
N PHE A 262 -19.88 -6.76 10.91
CA PHE A 262 -19.07 -5.85 11.70
C PHE A 262 -17.98 -5.27 10.79
N ARG A 263 -17.23 -4.28 11.28
CA ARG A 263 -16.16 -3.68 10.51
C ARG A 263 -14.97 -4.64 10.37
N LEU A 264 -14.70 -5.08 9.15
CA LEU A 264 -13.51 -5.84 8.80
C LEU A 264 -12.36 -4.91 8.44
N GLY A 265 -11.12 -5.33 8.72
CA GLY A 265 -9.93 -4.56 8.38
C GLY A 265 -9.88 -4.18 6.90
N LEU A 266 -9.69 -2.90 6.61
CA LEU A 266 -9.67 -2.35 5.25
C LEU A 266 -8.27 -2.27 4.64
N LYS A 267 -7.27 -2.00 5.46
CA LYS A 267 -5.92 -1.76 4.96
C LYS A 267 -5.36 -3.02 4.29
N TYR A 268 -4.98 -2.89 3.03
CA TYR A 268 -4.53 -3.98 2.15
C TYR A 268 -5.61 -5.04 1.81
N CYS A 269 -6.87 -4.73 2.06
CA CYS A 269 -7.99 -5.64 1.82
C CYS A 269 -9.08 -4.94 0.97
N PRO A 270 -8.91 -4.82 -0.34
CA PRO A 270 -9.85 -4.09 -1.20
C PRO A 270 -11.16 -4.86 -1.45
N ASN A 271 -11.31 -6.08 -0.95
CA ASN A 271 -12.43 -6.98 -1.17
C ASN A 271 -13.57 -6.84 -0.14
N ARG A 272 -13.75 -5.64 0.42
CA ARG A 272 -14.84 -5.34 1.36
C ARG A 272 -16.08 -4.88 0.63
N ARG A 273 -17.26 -5.31 1.08
CA ARG A 273 -18.52 -4.88 0.50
C ARG A 273 -18.64 -3.37 0.50
N SER A 274 -18.78 -2.80 -0.69
CA SER A 274 -18.83 -1.36 -0.90
C SER A 274 -19.51 -1.02 -2.22
N ALA A 275 -19.98 0.20 -2.35
CA ALA A 275 -20.57 0.68 -3.59
C ALA A 275 -20.28 2.17 -3.80
N LEU A 276 -20.48 2.61 -5.02
CA LEU A 276 -20.47 4.01 -5.39
C LEU A 276 -21.80 4.65 -5.04
N PHE A 277 -21.75 5.77 -4.31
CA PHE A 277 -22.92 6.55 -3.89
C PHE A 277 -22.83 7.99 -4.36
N TYR A 278 -23.99 8.61 -4.51
CA TYR A 278 -24.14 10.05 -4.74
C TYR A 278 -25.06 10.65 -3.66
N MET A 279 -24.69 11.81 -3.17
CA MET A 279 -25.50 12.59 -2.27
C MET A 279 -25.59 14.03 -2.74
N ASP A 280 -26.80 14.58 -2.81
CA ASP A 280 -26.98 15.98 -3.12
C ASP A 280 -26.56 16.89 -1.93
N LEU A 281 -26.29 18.16 -2.19
CA LEU A 281 -25.81 19.09 -1.17
C LEU A 281 -26.88 19.47 -0.13
N THR A 282 -28.13 19.19 -0.41
CA THR A 282 -29.25 19.49 0.50
C THR A 282 -29.43 18.40 1.55
N GLY A 283 -28.67 17.28 1.44
CA GLY A 283 -28.75 16.12 2.34
C GLY A 283 -30.03 15.32 2.21
N GLY A 284 -30.84 15.60 1.17
CA GLY A 284 -32.17 15.00 1.04
C GLY A 284 -32.17 13.61 0.40
N LYS A 285 -31.16 13.24 -0.38
CA LYS A 285 -31.14 11.97 -1.12
C LYS A 285 -29.74 11.39 -1.24
N CYS A 286 -29.57 10.18 -0.69
CA CYS A 286 -28.41 9.34 -0.93
C CYS A 286 -28.81 8.25 -1.94
N GLU A 287 -28.17 8.25 -3.12
CA GLU A 287 -28.45 7.33 -4.22
C GLU A 287 -27.26 6.38 -4.43
N GLN A 288 -27.53 5.06 -4.46
CA GLN A 288 -26.52 4.08 -4.81
C GLN A 288 -26.40 3.99 -6.33
N LEU A 289 -25.17 4.17 -6.85
CA LEU A 289 -24.87 4.23 -8.28
C LEU A 289 -24.35 2.90 -8.85
N SER A 290 -23.77 2.05 -8.02
CA SER A 290 -23.21 0.75 -8.43
C SER A 290 -23.85 -0.42 -7.69
N SER A 291 -23.50 -1.66 -8.06
CA SER A 291 -23.98 -2.85 -7.37
C SER A 291 -23.57 -2.85 -5.89
N GLY A 292 -24.50 -3.14 -4.97
CA GLY A 292 -24.21 -3.33 -3.55
C GLY A 292 -23.73 -4.74 -3.18
N LYS A 293 -23.44 -5.59 -4.17
CA LYS A 293 -23.04 -7.01 -3.97
C LYS A 293 -21.56 -7.25 -4.25
N THR A 294 -20.82 -6.22 -4.62
CA THR A 294 -19.41 -6.29 -4.98
C THR A 294 -18.59 -5.36 -4.09
N SER A 295 -17.29 -5.41 -4.23
CA SER A 295 -16.37 -4.44 -3.66
C SER A 295 -15.99 -3.44 -4.73
N VAL A 296 -16.19 -2.16 -4.44
CA VAL A 296 -15.91 -1.04 -5.34
C VAL A 296 -14.91 -0.11 -4.67
N CYS A 297 -13.90 0.31 -5.40
CA CYS A 297 -12.90 1.25 -4.89
C CYS A 297 -12.32 2.14 -6.00
N SER A 298 -11.63 3.20 -5.57
CA SER A 298 -10.84 4.07 -6.42
C SER A 298 -11.61 4.74 -7.56
N PRO A 299 -12.73 5.42 -7.29
CA PRO A 299 -13.50 6.12 -8.31
C PRO A 299 -12.74 7.34 -8.83
N ARG A 300 -12.78 7.55 -10.16
CA ARG A 300 -12.10 8.66 -10.84
C ARG A 300 -13.01 9.29 -11.89
N LEU A 301 -13.34 10.55 -11.68
CA LEU A 301 -14.13 11.33 -12.65
C LEU A 301 -13.27 11.69 -13.87
N SER A 302 -13.85 11.54 -15.06
CA SER A 302 -13.20 11.95 -16.30
C SER A 302 -13.11 13.48 -16.43
N PRO A 303 -12.11 14.02 -17.15
CA PRO A 303 -11.98 15.47 -17.36
C PRO A 303 -13.22 16.14 -17.97
N ASP A 304 -13.95 15.45 -18.84
CA ASP A 304 -15.22 15.91 -19.44
C ASP A 304 -16.42 15.82 -18.48
N GLN A 305 -16.21 15.32 -17.26
CA GLN A 305 -17.24 15.12 -16.23
C GLN A 305 -18.40 14.19 -16.64
N CYS A 306 -18.21 13.36 -17.66
CA CYS A 306 -19.27 12.49 -18.17
C CYS A 306 -19.23 11.09 -17.56
N ARG A 307 -18.08 10.64 -17.06
CA ARG A 307 -17.86 9.24 -16.69
C ARG A 307 -17.06 9.11 -15.39
N ILE A 308 -17.36 8.06 -14.64
CA ILE A 308 -16.62 7.69 -13.42
C ILE A 308 -16.06 6.30 -13.65
N ALA A 309 -14.73 6.19 -13.73
CA ALA A 309 -14.04 4.91 -13.75
C ALA A 309 -13.78 4.43 -12.31
N TYR A 310 -13.88 3.12 -12.07
CA TYR A 310 -13.60 2.53 -10.76
C TYR A 310 -13.17 1.06 -10.88
N LEU A 311 -12.53 0.55 -9.83
CA LEU A 311 -12.16 -0.85 -9.73
C LEU A 311 -13.23 -1.63 -8.98
N GLU A 312 -13.52 -2.86 -9.46
CA GLU A 312 -14.50 -3.75 -8.87
C GLU A 312 -13.93 -5.16 -8.72
N CYS A 313 -14.19 -5.81 -7.58
CA CYS A 313 -13.88 -7.23 -7.38
C CYS A 313 -14.94 -7.93 -6.53
N SER A 314 -14.79 -9.25 -6.33
CA SER A 314 -15.69 -10.03 -5.49
C SER A 314 -15.52 -9.71 -4.02
N VAL A 315 -16.61 -9.77 -3.25
CA VAL A 315 -16.63 -9.62 -1.79
C VAL A 315 -16.20 -10.91 -1.11
N TYR A 316 -15.41 -10.82 -0.06
CA TYR A 316 -14.99 -11.93 0.81
C TYR A 316 -14.25 -13.09 0.10
N GLY A 317 -13.77 -12.85 -1.12
CA GLY A 317 -12.86 -13.78 -1.79
C GLY A 317 -11.40 -13.57 -1.32
N PRO A 318 -10.44 -14.12 -2.06
CA PRO A 318 -9.04 -13.88 -1.77
C PRO A 318 -8.74 -12.37 -1.77
N HIS A 319 -7.92 -11.94 -0.83
CA HIS A 319 -7.47 -10.56 -0.80
C HIS A 319 -6.62 -10.27 -2.05
N MET A 320 -6.62 -9.04 -2.55
CA MET A 320 -5.84 -8.63 -3.74
C MET A 320 -6.10 -9.49 -4.99
N GLN A 321 -7.30 -10.00 -5.17
CA GLN A 321 -7.72 -10.70 -6.38
C GLN A 321 -7.68 -9.79 -7.62
N CYS A 322 -7.81 -10.38 -8.81
CA CYS A 322 -7.88 -9.62 -10.05
C CYS A 322 -9.15 -8.74 -10.05
N SER A 323 -8.97 -7.45 -10.35
CA SER A 323 -10.06 -6.48 -10.41
C SER A 323 -10.55 -6.28 -11.85
N LYS A 324 -11.82 -5.90 -11.99
CA LYS A 324 -12.38 -5.32 -13.20
C LYS A 324 -12.13 -3.81 -13.20
N LEU A 325 -11.95 -3.23 -14.39
CA LEU A 325 -12.11 -1.81 -14.60
C LEU A 325 -13.52 -1.55 -15.11
N CYS A 326 -14.32 -0.88 -14.30
CA CYS A 326 -15.71 -0.53 -14.59
C CYS A 326 -15.84 0.97 -14.84
N MET A 327 -16.91 1.33 -15.56
CA MET A 327 -17.26 2.69 -15.87
C MET A 327 -18.73 2.96 -15.65
N TYR A 328 -19.03 4.03 -14.92
CA TYR A 328 -20.37 4.56 -14.76
C TYR A 328 -20.53 5.83 -15.61
N ASP A 329 -21.49 5.84 -16.52
CA ASP A 329 -21.87 7.01 -17.31
C ASP A 329 -22.87 7.86 -16.53
N TRP A 330 -22.46 9.09 -16.26
CA TRP A 330 -23.22 10.00 -15.38
C TRP A 330 -24.60 10.37 -15.94
N TYR A 331 -24.71 10.54 -17.24
CA TYR A 331 -25.93 11.01 -17.89
C TYR A 331 -26.90 9.88 -18.23
N THR A 332 -26.39 8.75 -18.67
CA THR A 332 -27.22 7.57 -18.99
C THR A 332 -27.51 6.69 -17.80
N LYS A 333 -26.82 6.91 -16.67
CA LYS A 333 -26.93 6.11 -15.42
C LYS A 333 -26.60 4.63 -15.63
N LYS A 334 -25.76 4.30 -16.60
CA LYS A 334 -25.39 2.92 -16.92
C LYS A 334 -23.96 2.61 -16.52
N THR A 335 -23.79 1.40 -16.02
CA THR A 335 -22.46 0.82 -15.75
C THR A 335 -22.07 -0.12 -16.88
N SER A 336 -20.81 -0.11 -17.27
CA SER A 336 -20.18 -1.04 -18.19
C SER A 336 -18.85 -1.55 -17.64
N VAL A 337 -18.47 -2.77 -18.04
CA VAL A 337 -17.14 -3.32 -17.78
C VAL A 337 -16.24 -2.98 -18.96
N VAL A 338 -15.14 -2.27 -18.70
CA VAL A 338 -14.13 -1.90 -19.69
C VAL A 338 -13.08 -3.00 -19.83
N VAL A 339 -12.57 -3.48 -18.70
CA VAL A 339 -11.63 -4.61 -18.63
C VAL A 339 -12.16 -5.61 -17.62
N ASP A 340 -12.35 -6.83 -18.07
CA ASP A 340 -12.81 -7.93 -17.19
C ASP A 340 -11.64 -8.65 -16.52
N VAL A 341 -11.95 -9.53 -15.59
CA VAL A 341 -10.99 -10.39 -14.89
C VAL A 341 -10.23 -11.28 -15.88
N ILE A 342 -8.92 -11.33 -15.75
CA ILE A 342 -8.07 -12.22 -16.55
C ILE A 342 -7.72 -13.46 -15.73
N LYS A 343 -8.25 -14.60 -16.14
CA LYS A 343 -7.95 -15.88 -15.49
C LYS A 343 -6.51 -16.31 -15.72
N ARG A 344 -6.07 -16.27 -16.98
CA ARG A 344 -4.69 -16.61 -17.39
C ARG A 344 -4.20 -15.61 -18.43
N PRO A 345 -2.89 -15.29 -18.43
CA PRO A 345 -2.32 -14.40 -19.44
C PRO A 345 -2.64 -14.85 -20.86
N GLY A 346 -3.10 -13.92 -21.68
CA GLY A 346 -3.30 -14.14 -23.10
C GLY A 346 -2.00 -14.07 -23.91
N LYS A 347 -2.12 -14.07 -25.25
CA LYS A 347 -0.97 -13.93 -26.18
C LYS A 347 -0.27 -12.57 -26.06
N ASP A 348 -1.00 -11.55 -25.62
CA ASP A 348 -0.52 -10.20 -25.34
C ASP A 348 0.29 -10.08 -24.05
N GLY A 349 0.29 -11.15 -23.23
CA GLY A 349 1.02 -11.21 -21.97
C GLY A 349 0.35 -10.44 -20.81
N PHE A 350 -0.81 -9.81 -21.03
CA PHE A 350 -1.53 -9.13 -19.96
C PHE A 350 -2.08 -10.12 -18.94
N THR A 351 -1.79 -9.89 -17.66
CA THR A 351 -2.08 -10.83 -16.57
C THR A 351 -3.32 -10.46 -15.74
N GLY A 352 -3.88 -9.28 -15.97
CA GLY A 352 -5.01 -8.76 -15.19
C GLY A 352 -4.68 -7.49 -14.41
N ILE A 353 -5.67 -6.93 -13.75
CA ILE A 353 -5.56 -5.71 -12.95
C ILE A 353 -5.42 -6.07 -11.47
N TYR A 354 -4.28 -5.74 -10.88
CA TYR A 354 -3.95 -5.99 -9.46
C TYR A 354 -3.61 -4.69 -8.72
N SER A 355 -4.07 -3.56 -9.24
CA SER A 355 -3.88 -2.27 -8.56
C SER A 355 -4.88 -2.14 -7.41
N SER A 356 -4.39 -1.81 -6.23
CA SER A 356 -5.26 -1.49 -5.09
C SER A 356 -5.95 -0.13 -5.26
N GLN A 357 -5.36 0.75 -6.06
CA GLN A 357 -5.89 2.09 -6.37
C GLN A 357 -5.39 2.59 -7.72
N LEU A 358 -6.25 3.32 -8.42
CA LEU A 358 -5.87 4.18 -9.54
C LEU A 358 -5.22 5.46 -9.00
N SER A 359 -4.29 6.04 -9.75
CA SER A 359 -3.78 7.38 -9.43
C SER A 359 -4.94 8.38 -9.27
N PRO A 360 -4.85 9.37 -8.38
CA PRO A 360 -5.87 10.42 -8.28
C PRO A 360 -6.17 11.12 -9.61
N GLN A 361 -5.14 11.29 -10.43
CA GLN A 361 -5.25 11.72 -11.82
C GLN A 361 -4.74 10.58 -12.70
N CYS A 362 -5.61 10.00 -13.51
CA CYS A 362 -5.29 8.85 -14.35
C CYS A 362 -5.94 8.89 -15.74
N TRP A 363 -6.68 9.94 -16.05
CA TRP A 363 -7.33 10.12 -17.32
C TRP A 363 -6.48 10.91 -18.31
N SER A 364 -6.54 10.53 -19.61
CA SER A 364 -6.04 11.37 -20.68
C SER A 364 -6.90 12.64 -20.84
N ALA A 365 -6.31 13.69 -21.40
CA ALA A 365 -6.99 14.97 -21.58
C ALA A 365 -8.26 14.87 -22.44
N ASP A 366 -8.32 13.93 -23.38
CA ASP A 366 -9.47 13.65 -24.24
C ASP A 366 -10.55 12.80 -23.56
N SER A 367 -10.36 12.38 -22.33
CA SER A 367 -11.28 11.49 -21.58
C SER A 367 -11.53 10.13 -22.26
N GLN A 368 -10.59 9.63 -23.08
CA GLN A 368 -10.75 8.37 -23.82
C GLN A 368 -9.85 7.25 -23.28
N ARG A 369 -8.85 7.59 -22.47
CA ARG A 369 -7.86 6.62 -22.00
C ARG A 369 -7.62 6.76 -20.50
N ILE A 370 -7.38 5.61 -19.85
CA ILE A 370 -7.01 5.54 -18.44
C ILE A 370 -5.62 4.96 -18.34
N ILE A 371 -4.75 5.61 -17.54
CA ILE A 371 -3.37 5.22 -17.33
C ILE A 371 -3.20 4.83 -15.86
N PHE A 372 -2.62 3.68 -15.59
CA PHE A 372 -2.33 3.22 -14.23
C PHE A 372 -1.16 2.26 -14.18
N ALA A 373 -0.54 2.18 -13.02
CA ALA A 373 0.53 1.23 -12.76
C ALA A 373 -0.02 -0.08 -12.21
N CYS A 374 0.41 -1.21 -12.76
CA CYS A 374 -0.09 -2.52 -12.38
C CYS A 374 1.02 -3.58 -12.36
N PRO A 375 1.07 -4.46 -11.36
CA PRO A 375 1.89 -5.65 -11.38
C PRO A 375 1.60 -6.55 -12.59
N GLN A 376 2.65 -6.90 -13.32
CA GLN A 376 2.63 -7.82 -14.43
C GLN A 376 3.79 -8.80 -14.26
N ARG A 377 3.54 -9.98 -13.69
CA ARG A 377 4.55 -10.93 -13.21
C ARG A 377 5.50 -10.25 -12.19
N SER A 378 6.78 -10.40 -12.35
CA SER A 378 7.83 -9.81 -11.48
C SER A 378 8.13 -8.33 -11.78
N ARG A 379 7.30 -7.65 -12.59
CA ARG A 379 7.44 -6.24 -12.96
C ARG A 379 6.20 -5.45 -12.54
N LYS A 380 6.34 -4.14 -12.48
CA LYS A 380 5.22 -3.23 -12.37
C LYS A 380 5.26 -2.28 -13.57
N ASP A 381 4.35 -2.49 -14.50
CA ASP A 381 4.26 -1.74 -15.74
C ASP A 381 3.27 -0.59 -15.66
N LEU A 382 3.48 0.42 -16.48
CA LEU A 382 2.52 1.49 -16.71
C LEU A 382 1.64 1.08 -17.89
N LEU A 383 0.36 0.88 -17.62
CA LEU A 383 -0.63 0.43 -18.60
C LEU A 383 -1.54 1.57 -19.01
N MET A 384 -1.93 1.56 -20.26
CA MET A 384 -2.93 2.45 -20.86
C MET A 384 -4.09 1.61 -21.36
N VAL A 385 -5.31 1.97 -20.99
CA VAL A 385 -6.56 1.34 -21.42
C VAL A 385 -7.37 2.33 -22.24
N ASP A 386 -7.74 1.97 -23.46
CA ASP A 386 -8.75 2.66 -24.25
C ASP A 386 -10.15 2.26 -23.75
N ILE A 387 -10.94 3.23 -23.30
CA ILE A 387 -12.23 2.95 -22.66
C ILE A 387 -13.33 2.51 -23.63
N ASN A 388 -13.19 2.77 -24.91
CA ASN A 388 -14.20 2.41 -25.91
C ASN A 388 -14.01 0.99 -26.42
N THR A 389 -12.75 0.56 -26.55
CA THR A 389 -12.39 -0.75 -27.09
C THR A 389 -12.01 -1.76 -25.99
N GLY A 390 -11.63 -1.29 -24.80
CA GLY A 390 -11.05 -2.12 -23.75
C GLY A 390 -9.64 -2.61 -24.05
N SER A 391 -9.01 -2.10 -25.13
CA SER A 391 -7.64 -2.48 -25.50
C SER A 391 -6.63 -1.96 -24.49
N ILE A 392 -5.61 -2.77 -24.21
CA ILE A 392 -4.59 -2.51 -23.20
C ILE A 392 -3.23 -2.46 -23.85
N ASN A 393 -2.48 -1.41 -23.58
CA ASN A 393 -1.12 -1.25 -24.07
C ASN A 393 -0.18 -0.91 -22.91
N SER A 394 1.01 -1.52 -22.87
CA SER A 394 2.06 -1.16 -21.91
C SER A 394 2.87 0.02 -22.48
N LEU A 395 2.94 1.11 -21.72
CA LEU A 395 3.77 2.28 -22.05
C LEU A 395 5.25 2.05 -21.68
N THR A 396 5.57 0.96 -20.99
CA THR A 396 6.89 0.64 -20.44
C THR A 396 7.42 -0.73 -20.85
N ALA A 397 6.78 -1.39 -21.82
CA ALA A 397 7.14 -2.75 -22.27
C ALA A 397 8.60 -2.89 -22.74
N LYS A 398 9.20 -1.81 -23.27
CA LYS A 398 10.58 -1.80 -23.77
C LYS A 398 11.61 -1.37 -22.73
N SER A 399 11.17 -1.08 -21.49
CA SER A 399 12.08 -0.65 -20.44
C SER A 399 12.71 -1.83 -19.73
N ASP A 400 14.02 -1.78 -19.52
CA ASP A 400 14.76 -2.75 -18.69
C ASP A 400 14.58 -2.48 -17.18
N ILE A 401 14.00 -1.33 -16.82
CA ILE A 401 13.75 -0.94 -15.42
C ILE A 401 12.43 -1.55 -14.96
N GLY A 402 12.41 -2.15 -13.76
CA GLY A 402 11.41 -3.12 -13.37
C GLY A 402 10.12 -2.58 -12.70
N SER A 403 10.11 -1.37 -12.12
CA SER A 403 8.97 -0.88 -11.35
C SER A 403 8.61 0.55 -11.66
N TRP A 404 7.48 0.75 -12.34
CA TRP A 404 6.94 2.04 -12.72
C TRP A 404 5.72 2.40 -11.88
N CYS A 405 5.54 3.67 -11.59
CA CYS A 405 4.40 4.19 -10.88
C CYS A 405 3.94 5.52 -11.48
N LEU A 406 2.66 5.63 -11.82
CA LEU A 406 2.04 6.89 -12.21
C LEU A 406 1.76 7.71 -10.95
N LEU A 407 2.37 8.88 -10.84
CA LEU A 407 2.12 9.83 -9.75
C LEU A 407 1.02 10.81 -10.14
N ASN A 408 1.05 11.31 -11.37
CA ASN A 408 0.08 12.25 -11.89
C ASN A 408 0.05 12.22 -13.42
N ILE A 409 -1.09 12.57 -13.99
CA ILE A 409 -1.22 12.96 -15.39
C ILE A 409 -2.15 14.16 -15.48
N GLU A 410 -1.71 15.19 -16.12
CA GLU A 410 -2.49 16.41 -16.36
C GLU A 410 -2.22 16.92 -17.76
N ARG A 411 -3.28 17.09 -18.56
CA ARG A 411 -3.16 17.52 -19.98
C ARG A 411 -2.15 16.67 -20.77
N ASP A 412 -2.25 15.34 -20.57
CA ASP A 412 -1.38 14.32 -21.16
C ASP A 412 0.10 14.36 -20.74
N LEU A 413 0.53 15.31 -19.90
CA LEU A 413 1.85 15.29 -19.27
C LEU A 413 1.82 14.34 -18.06
N MET A 414 2.49 13.21 -18.18
CA MET A 414 2.63 12.22 -17.15
C MET A 414 3.85 12.51 -16.27
N VAL A 415 3.69 12.36 -14.96
CA VAL A 415 4.77 12.33 -13.98
C VAL A 415 4.82 10.94 -13.36
N VAL A 416 5.96 10.28 -13.46
CA VAL A 416 6.13 8.91 -13.03
C VAL A 416 7.37 8.72 -12.18
N SER A 417 7.33 7.76 -11.28
CA SER A 417 8.54 7.26 -10.64
C SER A 417 8.92 5.90 -11.22
N CYS A 418 10.22 5.67 -11.29
CA CYS A 418 10.78 4.42 -11.78
C CYS A 418 11.87 3.94 -10.83
N SER A 419 11.91 2.63 -10.54
CA SER A 419 12.93 2.01 -9.70
C SER A 419 13.21 0.56 -10.12
N SER A 420 14.36 0.06 -9.72
CA SER A 420 14.72 -1.36 -9.86
C SER A 420 15.47 -1.84 -8.62
N PRO A 421 15.78 -3.13 -8.46
CA PRO A 421 16.54 -3.61 -7.30
C PRO A 421 17.88 -2.89 -7.08
N ASN A 422 18.52 -2.43 -8.13
CA ASN A 422 19.80 -1.71 -8.06
C ASN A 422 19.71 -0.22 -8.46
N CYS A 423 18.49 0.34 -8.53
CA CYS A 423 18.29 1.75 -8.85
C CYS A 423 17.24 2.34 -7.92
N PRO A 424 17.60 3.31 -7.06
CA PRO A 424 16.63 4.03 -6.23
C PRO A 424 15.52 4.67 -7.07
N PRO A 425 14.40 5.07 -6.45
CA PRO A 425 13.34 5.78 -7.17
C PRO A 425 13.87 7.04 -7.84
N SER A 426 13.70 7.14 -9.14
CA SER A 426 13.96 8.31 -9.98
C SER A 426 12.64 8.90 -10.47
N LEU A 427 12.66 10.18 -10.82
CA LEU A 427 11.50 10.94 -11.27
C LEU A 427 11.60 11.25 -12.75
N TRP A 428 10.55 10.89 -13.50
CA TRP A 428 10.50 11.04 -14.96
C TRP A 428 9.22 11.73 -15.39
N VAL A 429 9.27 12.37 -16.56
CA VAL A 429 8.10 12.94 -17.23
C VAL A 429 8.08 12.56 -18.70
N GLY A 430 6.89 12.55 -19.27
CA GLY A 430 6.68 12.32 -20.69
C GLY A 430 5.24 12.57 -21.08
N PHE A 431 5.02 12.92 -22.33
CA PHE A 431 3.66 13.10 -22.86
C PHE A 431 3.07 11.77 -23.30
N LEU A 432 1.78 11.60 -23.03
CA LEU A 432 1.00 10.48 -23.53
C LEU A 432 0.90 10.59 -25.06
N PRO A 433 1.28 9.56 -25.84
CA PRO A 433 1.16 9.59 -27.28
C PRO A 433 -0.29 9.75 -27.75
N GLY A 434 -0.50 10.30 -28.94
CA GLY A 434 -1.82 10.40 -29.57
C GLY A 434 -2.48 9.02 -29.77
N ILE A 435 -3.81 8.98 -29.89
CA ILE A 435 -4.59 7.72 -30.00
C ILE A 435 -4.11 6.84 -31.15
N ASP A 436 -3.79 7.45 -32.30
CA ASP A 436 -3.38 6.73 -33.52
C ASP A 436 -1.86 6.53 -33.62
N SER A 437 -1.11 6.96 -32.61
CA SER A 437 0.34 6.85 -32.59
C SER A 437 0.77 5.50 -32.04
N GLN A 438 1.62 4.79 -32.79
CA GLN A 438 2.37 3.62 -32.29
C GLN A 438 3.69 4.05 -31.61
N GLU A 439 3.88 5.34 -31.39
CA GLU A 439 5.08 5.90 -30.80
C GLU A 439 5.17 5.54 -29.32
N ASN A 440 6.39 5.30 -28.86
CA ASN A 440 6.66 5.13 -27.44
C ASN A 440 6.63 6.49 -26.75
N VAL A 441 6.41 6.49 -25.45
CA VAL A 441 6.59 7.69 -24.62
C VAL A 441 8.07 8.06 -24.64
N ASP A 442 8.35 9.32 -24.97
CA ASP A 442 9.68 9.90 -24.83
C ASP A 442 9.86 10.38 -23.40
N TRP A 443 10.50 9.53 -22.59
CA TRP A 443 10.70 9.77 -21.16
C TRP A 443 11.91 10.68 -20.93
N VAL A 444 11.70 11.75 -20.18
CA VAL A 444 12.72 12.69 -19.74
C VAL A 444 12.88 12.62 -18.22
N THR A 445 14.12 12.48 -17.76
CA THR A 445 14.44 12.42 -16.33
C THR A 445 14.39 13.81 -15.72
N LEU A 446 13.62 13.99 -14.63
CA LEU A 446 13.63 15.21 -13.81
C LEU A 446 14.62 15.11 -12.65
N GLU A 447 14.64 13.96 -11.99
CA GLU A 447 15.57 13.64 -10.92
C GLU A 447 16.09 12.23 -11.14
N ASP A 448 17.38 12.12 -11.39
CA ASP A 448 18.03 10.84 -11.57
C ASP A 448 18.56 10.31 -10.23
N SER A 449 18.58 8.99 -10.11
CA SER A 449 19.18 8.29 -8.99
C SER A 449 20.36 7.47 -9.47
N GLU A 450 21.50 7.61 -8.81
CA GLU A 450 22.67 6.83 -9.16
C GLU A 450 22.38 5.33 -9.00
N LYS A 451 22.59 4.61 -10.10
CA LYS A 451 22.48 3.14 -10.11
C LYS A 451 23.59 2.54 -9.27
N LEU A 452 23.27 1.63 -8.36
CA LEU A 452 24.26 0.86 -7.62
C LEU A 452 25.04 -0.04 -8.59
N GLN A 453 26.30 0.29 -8.80
CA GLN A 453 27.13 -0.36 -9.81
C GLN A 453 27.55 -1.77 -9.42
N ASP A 454 27.58 -2.06 -8.12
CA ASP A 454 28.09 -3.32 -7.57
C ASP A 454 26.99 -4.38 -7.40
N VAL A 455 25.73 -4.04 -7.71
CA VAL A 455 24.58 -4.93 -7.58
C VAL A 455 23.97 -5.25 -8.93
N ASP A 456 23.73 -6.54 -9.16
CA ASP A 456 23.03 -7.07 -10.32
C ASP A 456 21.79 -7.86 -9.89
N TRP A 457 20.85 -8.06 -10.80
CA TRP A 457 19.63 -8.83 -10.52
C TRP A 457 19.09 -9.51 -11.77
N GLN A 458 18.37 -10.61 -11.55
CA GLN A 458 17.70 -11.34 -12.61
C GLN A 458 16.40 -11.98 -12.14
N ILE A 459 15.47 -12.18 -13.07
CA ILE A 459 14.24 -12.92 -12.84
C ILE A 459 14.43 -14.34 -13.37
N LEU A 460 14.10 -15.33 -12.54
CA LEU A 460 14.12 -16.74 -12.87
C LEU A 460 12.67 -17.24 -12.91
N THR A 461 12.29 -17.92 -14.00
CA THR A 461 10.95 -18.49 -14.15
C THR A 461 11.00 -20.00 -13.91
N PHE A 462 10.00 -20.50 -13.17
CA PHE A 462 9.90 -21.90 -12.79
C PHE A 462 8.57 -22.51 -13.20
N THR A 463 8.62 -23.76 -13.60
CA THR A 463 7.48 -24.65 -13.73
C THR A 463 7.59 -25.68 -12.61
N PRO A 464 6.56 -25.85 -11.77
CA PRO A 464 6.62 -26.83 -10.70
C PRO A 464 6.76 -28.24 -11.26
N PRO A 465 7.39 -29.19 -10.53
CA PRO A 465 7.38 -30.61 -10.89
C PRO A 465 5.96 -31.14 -11.06
N SER A 466 5.78 -32.13 -11.92
CA SER A 466 4.43 -32.68 -12.22
C SER A 466 3.71 -33.25 -11.00
N GLU A 467 4.44 -33.78 -10.03
CA GLU A 467 3.92 -34.25 -8.74
C GLU A 467 3.43 -33.14 -7.81
N ASP A 468 3.90 -31.91 -8.03
CA ASP A 468 3.53 -30.72 -7.27
C ASP A 468 2.62 -29.77 -8.08
N ASP A 469 2.18 -30.19 -9.28
CA ASP A 469 1.23 -29.41 -10.06
C ASP A 469 -0.15 -29.41 -9.40
N ASN A 470 -0.83 -28.26 -9.50
CA ASN A 470 -2.17 -28.11 -8.94
C ASN A 470 -3.20 -28.83 -9.82
N SER A 471 -3.95 -29.76 -9.25
CA SER A 471 -4.92 -30.58 -10.01
C SER A 471 -6.07 -29.78 -10.60
N GLN A 472 -6.46 -28.67 -9.97
CA GLN A 472 -7.55 -27.80 -10.43
C GLN A 472 -7.04 -26.68 -11.35
N TYR A 473 -5.83 -26.18 -11.09
CA TYR A 473 -5.19 -25.08 -11.81
C TYR A 473 -3.81 -25.52 -12.32
N SER A 474 -3.78 -26.45 -13.27
CA SER A 474 -2.55 -27.06 -13.79
C SER A 474 -1.73 -26.09 -14.65
N ASN A 475 -0.45 -26.41 -14.80
CA ASN A 475 0.52 -25.69 -15.66
C ASN A 475 0.67 -24.21 -15.33
N LEU A 476 0.64 -23.84 -14.05
CA LEU A 476 0.94 -22.50 -13.59
C LEU A 476 2.44 -22.35 -13.35
N GLU A 477 3.01 -21.31 -13.95
CA GLU A 477 4.39 -20.88 -13.69
C GLU A 477 4.46 -19.89 -12.54
N PHE A 478 5.65 -19.75 -11.96
CA PHE A 478 5.96 -18.72 -10.98
C PHE A 478 7.39 -18.22 -11.17
N ASP A 479 7.70 -17.06 -10.61
CA ASP A 479 8.99 -16.41 -10.79
C ASP A 479 9.72 -16.23 -9.46
N ALA A 480 11.03 -16.04 -9.54
CA ALA A 480 11.82 -15.56 -8.42
C ALA A 480 12.79 -14.46 -8.87
N LEU A 481 13.00 -13.49 -8.01
CA LEU A 481 13.96 -12.42 -8.18
C LEU A 481 15.23 -12.76 -7.40
N LEU A 482 16.34 -12.90 -8.11
CA LEU A 482 17.67 -13.07 -7.55
C LEU A 482 18.42 -11.74 -7.62
N ILE A 483 18.85 -11.23 -6.48
CA ILE A 483 19.72 -10.04 -6.37
C ILE A 483 21.07 -10.52 -5.87
N LYS A 484 22.14 -10.10 -6.53
CA LYS A 484 23.49 -10.61 -6.30
C LYS A 484 24.54 -9.51 -6.48
N PRO A 485 25.74 -9.68 -5.91
CA PRO A 485 26.89 -8.87 -6.31
C PRO A 485 27.15 -9.02 -7.80
N LYS A 486 27.54 -7.95 -8.47
CA LYS A 486 27.88 -7.98 -9.89
C LYS A 486 29.13 -8.80 -10.17
N GLU A 487 30.13 -8.69 -9.31
CA GLU A 487 31.36 -9.42 -9.38
C GLU A 487 31.53 -10.34 -8.17
N VAL A 488 31.44 -11.64 -8.41
CA VAL A 488 31.78 -12.66 -7.42
C VAL A 488 33.04 -13.34 -7.91
N LYS A 489 34.08 -13.38 -7.09
CA LYS A 489 35.32 -14.14 -7.43
C LYS A 489 34.97 -15.62 -7.57
N ASP A 490 35.43 -16.27 -8.61
CA ASP A 490 35.10 -17.66 -8.97
C ASP A 490 35.31 -18.69 -7.85
N GLU A 491 36.17 -18.39 -6.87
CA GLU A 491 36.47 -19.27 -5.74
C GLU A 491 35.64 -18.97 -4.47
N VAL A 492 34.82 -17.90 -4.45
CA VAL A 492 34.09 -17.47 -3.28
C VAL A 492 32.61 -17.82 -3.44
N LYS A 493 32.10 -18.69 -2.57
CA LYS A 493 30.65 -18.96 -2.45
C LYS A 493 30.08 -18.06 -1.37
N LEU A 494 29.02 -17.33 -1.71
CA LEU A 494 28.33 -16.44 -0.77
C LEU A 494 27.07 -17.08 -0.19
N PRO A 495 26.68 -16.72 1.04
CA PRO A 495 25.43 -17.16 1.63
C PRO A 495 24.18 -16.70 0.86
N LEU A 496 23.07 -17.42 1.02
CA LEU A 496 21.76 -17.09 0.45
C LEU A 496 20.77 -16.69 1.53
N ILE A 497 20.11 -15.57 1.34
CA ILE A 497 18.95 -15.17 2.16
C ILE A 497 17.70 -15.30 1.31
N VAL A 498 16.84 -16.22 1.65
CA VAL A 498 15.54 -16.44 1.03
C VAL A 498 14.51 -15.52 1.67
N THR A 499 13.82 -14.72 0.85
CA THR A 499 12.86 -13.72 1.34
C THR A 499 11.48 -13.94 0.72
N PRO A 500 10.70 -14.93 1.15
CA PRO A 500 9.33 -15.07 0.71
C PRO A 500 8.55 -13.82 1.13
N HIS A 501 7.77 -13.28 0.20
CA HIS A 501 6.98 -12.07 0.48
C HIS A 501 5.71 -12.40 1.27
N GLY A 502 5.12 -11.39 1.91
CA GLY A 502 3.80 -11.48 2.53
C GLY A 502 2.71 -11.69 1.46
N TYR A 503 1.54 -12.10 1.90
CA TYR A 503 0.42 -12.36 1.03
C TYR A 503 0.19 -11.18 0.06
N ASN A 504 0.16 -11.48 -1.24
CA ASN A 504 -0.12 -10.54 -2.34
C ASN A 504 0.79 -9.30 -2.46
N SER A 505 2.00 -9.35 -1.95
CA SER A 505 2.90 -8.21 -2.03
C SER A 505 4.02 -8.49 -3.03
N MET A 506 3.82 -8.08 -4.29
CA MET A 506 5.01 -7.68 -5.05
C MET A 506 5.63 -6.50 -4.30
N LYS A 507 6.87 -6.66 -3.83
CA LYS A 507 7.55 -5.62 -3.05
C LYS A 507 7.55 -4.31 -3.85
N ARG A 508 6.82 -3.32 -3.32
CA ARG A 508 6.62 -2.01 -3.96
C ARG A 508 7.92 -1.23 -4.14
N ASN A 509 8.95 -1.52 -3.32
CA ASN A 509 10.29 -0.96 -3.42
C ASN A 509 11.28 -2.01 -2.93
N ILE A 510 11.78 -2.83 -3.83
CA ILE A 510 12.84 -3.81 -3.54
C ILE A 510 14.11 -3.10 -3.04
N PHE A 511 14.31 -1.85 -3.46
CA PHE A 511 15.43 -1.02 -3.10
C PHE A 511 15.59 -0.76 -1.60
N SER A 512 14.50 -0.61 -0.84
CA SER A 512 14.59 0.03 0.49
C SER A 512 14.97 -0.88 1.65
N HIS A 513 14.86 -2.22 1.54
CA HIS A 513 14.92 -3.05 2.75
C HIS A 513 16.07 -4.07 2.82
N TYR A 514 16.69 -4.44 1.71
CA TYR A 514 17.62 -5.57 1.70
C TYR A 514 18.95 -5.33 0.97
N LEU A 515 19.10 -4.24 0.24
CA LEU A 515 20.31 -3.89 -0.50
C LEU A 515 21.58 -3.70 0.34
N PRO A 516 21.49 -3.27 1.61
CA PRO A 516 22.68 -3.08 2.44
C PRO A 516 23.59 -4.30 2.55
N ILE A 517 23.07 -5.47 2.24
CA ILE A 517 23.78 -6.74 2.48
C ILE A 517 24.12 -7.50 1.20
N THR A 518 23.85 -6.93 0.02
CA THR A 518 24.13 -7.63 -1.26
C THR A 518 25.62 -7.78 -1.57
N ASP A 519 26.50 -7.00 -0.97
CA ASP A 519 27.96 -7.21 -1.11
C ASP A 519 28.44 -8.52 -0.47
N VAL A 520 27.61 -9.10 0.41
CA VAL A 520 27.99 -10.25 1.24
C VAL A 520 27.03 -11.44 1.07
N PHE A 521 25.83 -11.21 0.56
CA PHE A 521 24.77 -12.22 0.46
C PHE A 521 24.07 -12.16 -0.88
N PHE A 522 23.63 -13.32 -1.36
CA PHE A 522 22.58 -13.40 -2.37
C PHE A 522 21.22 -13.19 -1.71
N MET A 523 20.36 -12.36 -2.30
CA MET A 523 18.98 -12.19 -1.88
C MET A 523 18.04 -12.85 -2.87
N TYR A 524 17.11 -13.66 -2.39
CA TYR A 524 16.22 -14.45 -3.24
C TYR A 524 14.77 -14.30 -2.82
N SER A 525 13.98 -13.60 -3.63
CA SER A 525 12.56 -13.39 -3.40
C SER A 525 11.73 -14.21 -4.37
N VAL A 526 10.96 -15.17 -3.84
CA VAL A 526 10.13 -16.06 -4.64
C VAL A 526 8.70 -15.56 -4.70
N ASN A 527 8.18 -15.37 -5.92
CA ASN A 527 6.78 -15.08 -6.22
C ASN A 527 6.06 -16.41 -6.46
N TYR A 528 5.80 -17.17 -5.41
CA TYR A 528 5.16 -18.49 -5.46
C TYR A 528 3.75 -18.42 -6.09
N ARG A 529 3.21 -19.56 -6.54
CA ARG A 529 1.82 -19.63 -7.06
C ARG A 529 0.85 -19.14 -5.98
N GLY A 530 -0.01 -18.21 -6.34
CA GLY A 530 -0.82 -17.39 -5.43
C GLY A 530 -0.41 -15.92 -5.40
N SER A 531 0.77 -15.57 -5.95
CA SER A 531 1.20 -14.17 -6.07
C SER A 531 0.39 -13.41 -7.11
N ILE A 532 0.23 -12.09 -6.92
CA ILE A 532 -0.43 -11.20 -7.88
C ILE A 532 0.40 -11.02 -9.15
N GLY A 533 -0.26 -10.73 -10.27
CA GLY A 533 0.41 -10.47 -11.54
C GLY A 533 0.60 -11.71 -12.42
N TYR A 534 -0.05 -12.84 -12.12
CA TYR A 534 0.06 -14.11 -12.86
C TYR A 534 -1.27 -14.64 -13.40
N GLY A 535 -2.34 -13.86 -13.34
CA GLY A 535 -3.69 -14.30 -13.64
C GLY A 535 -4.45 -14.72 -12.37
N GLU A 536 -5.77 -14.66 -12.43
CA GLU A 536 -6.64 -15.00 -11.29
C GLU A 536 -6.52 -16.47 -10.89
N ASP A 537 -6.31 -17.38 -11.88
CA ASP A 537 -6.11 -18.81 -11.61
C ASP A 537 -4.92 -19.07 -10.68
N SER A 538 -3.86 -18.25 -10.78
CA SER A 538 -2.72 -18.36 -9.85
C SER A 538 -3.13 -18.06 -8.42
N ILE A 539 -3.92 -17.01 -8.19
CA ILE A 539 -4.41 -16.64 -6.86
C ILE A 539 -5.30 -17.73 -6.28
N TYR A 540 -6.27 -18.20 -7.07
CA TYR A 540 -7.21 -19.23 -6.62
C TYR A 540 -6.55 -20.60 -6.43
N SER A 541 -5.43 -20.87 -7.08
CA SER A 541 -4.68 -22.13 -6.88
C SER A 541 -4.14 -22.30 -5.47
N LEU A 542 -3.92 -21.21 -4.75
CA LEU A 542 -3.39 -21.23 -3.40
C LEU A 542 -4.44 -21.51 -2.33
N LEU A 543 -5.72 -21.17 -2.58
CA LEU A 543 -6.80 -21.35 -1.61
C LEU A 543 -6.96 -22.81 -1.23
N GLY A 544 -6.90 -23.10 0.06
CA GLY A 544 -6.90 -24.45 0.62
C GLY A 544 -5.57 -25.21 0.51
N ASN A 545 -4.57 -24.64 -0.18
CA ASN A 545 -3.23 -25.20 -0.39
C ASN A 545 -2.11 -24.39 0.28
N VAL A 546 -2.49 -23.40 1.08
CA VAL A 546 -1.58 -22.58 1.92
C VAL A 546 -0.81 -23.49 2.88
N GLY A 547 0.48 -23.25 3.07
CA GLY A 547 1.37 -24.06 3.89
C GLY A 547 1.84 -25.36 3.24
N THR A 548 1.44 -25.59 1.98
CA THR A 548 1.88 -26.73 1.18
C THR A 548 2.38 -26.29 -0.20
N GLN A 549 1.53 -25.79 -1.09
CA GLN A 549 1.89 -25.38 -2.44
C GLN A 549 2.93 -24.24 -2.43
N ASP A 550 2.67 -23.18 -1.67
CA ASP A 550 3.54 -22.03 -1.51
C ASP A 550 4.91 -22.40 -0.89
N VAL A 551 4.91 -23.29 0.10
CA VAL A 551 6.13 -23.80 0.74
C VAL A 551 6.97 -24.61 -0.23
N LYS A 552 6.35 -25.50 -1.01
CA LYS A 552 7.02 -26.32 -2.02
C LYS A 552 7.57 -25.48 -3.16
N ASP A 553 6.85 -24.47 -3.63
CA ASP A 553 7.31 -23.55 -4.67
C ASP A 553 8.59 -22.81 -4.22
N VAL A 554 8.59 -22.29 -2.99
CA VAL A 554 9.76 -21.61 -2.42
C VAL A 554 10.93 -22.56 -2.30
N GLN A 555 10.74 -23.76 -1.74
CA GLN A 555 11.81 -24.74 -1.58
C GLN A 555 12.38 -25.18 -2.92
N PHE A 556 11.53 -25.49 -3.89
CA PHE A 556 11.95 -25.87 -5.24
C PHE A 556 12.79 -24.80 -5.93
N ALA A 557 12.37 -23.52 -5.82
CA ALA A 557 13.13 -22.40 -6.35
C ALA A 557 14.49 -22.25 -5.66
N VAL A 558 14.54 -22.43 -4.33
CA VAL A 558 15.80 -22.40 -3.57
C VAL A 558 16.75 -23.52 -3.99
N GLU A 559 16.29 -24.75 -4.05
CA GLU A 559 17.09 -25.88 -4.50
C GLU A 559 17.60 -25.71 -5.93
N SER A 560 16.80 -25.06 -6.77
CA SER A 560 17.16 -24.78 -8.17
C SER A 560 18.29 -23.74 -8.27
N VAL A 561 18.24 -22.66 -7.48
CA VAL A 561 19.28 -21.63 -7.53
C VAL A 561 20.59 -22.10 -6.89
N LEU A 562 20.54 -22.99 -5.90
CA LEU A 562 21.75 -23.58 -5.29
C LEU A 562 22.58 -24.40 -6.30
N LYS A 563 21.94 -25.03 -7.28
CA LYS A 563 22.61 -25.77 -8.34
C LYS A 563 23.47 -24.88 -9.25
N SER A 564 23.37 -23.57 -9.18
CA SER A 564 24.19 -22.63 -9.96
C SER A 564 25.69 -22.66 -9.57
N GLY A 565 26.00 -23.17 -8.39
CA GLY A 565 27.39 -23.34 -7.91
C GLY A 565 28.02 -22.10 -7.28
N SER A 566 27.41 -20.92 -7.42
CA SER A 566 27.94 -19.64 -6.87
C SER A 566 27.54 -19.39 -5.41
N ILE A 567 26.62 -20.18 -4.89
CA ILE A 567 26.03 -20.01 -3.55
C ILE A 567 26.57 -21.07 -2.61
N ASP A 568 26.81 -20.70 -1.36
CA ASP A 568 27.18 -21.62 -0.29
C ASP A 568 25.94 -22.38 0.22
N GLU A 569 25.80 -23.62 -0.20
CA GLU A 569 24.68 -24.49 0.16
C GLU A 569 24.57 -24.73 1.67
N GLN A 570 25.66 -24.53 2.42
CA GLN A 570 25.70 -24.68 3.86
C GLN A 570 25.29 -23.39 4.60
N LYS A 571 25.09 -22.27 3.88
CA LYS A 571 24.77 -20.95 4.43
C LYS A 571 23.50 -20.37 3.83
N VAL A 572 22.40 -21.05 4.04
CA VAL A 572 21.07 -20.60 3.60
C VAL A 572 20.24 -20.15 4.79
N ALA A 573 19.75 -18.91 4.77
CA ALA A 573 18.83 -18.37 5.77
C ALA A 573 17.48 -18.00 5.14
N VAL A 574 16.45 -17.89 5.95
CA VAL A 574 15.13 -17.43 5.50
C VAL A 574 14.64 -16.26 6.34
N SER A 575 14.08 -15.25 5.68
CA SER A 575 13.48 -14.07 6.33
C SER A 575 12.17 -13.70 5.68
N GLY A 576 11.11 -13.52 6.46
CA GLY A 576 9.80 -13.13 5.94
C GLY A 576 8.95 -12.40 6.96
N GLY A 577 7.98 -11.60 6.46
CA GLY A 577 7.01 -10.89 7.29
C GLY A 577 5.58 -11.33 6.97
N SER A 578 4.68 -11.33 7.98
CA SER A 578 3.28 -11.68 7.77
C SER A 578 3.12 -13.11 7.24
N HIS A 579 2.47 -13.29 6.08
CA HIS A 579 2.45 -14.58 5.37
C HIS A 579 3.86 -15.05 4.94
N GLY A 580 4.77 -14.13 4.60
CA GLY A 580 6.19 -14.49 4.38
C GLY A 580 6.87 -15.05 5.65
N GLY A 581 6.46 -14.56 6.83
CA GLY A 581 6.85 -15.13 8.12
C GLY A 581 6.21 -16.49 8.37
N PHE A 582 4.97 -16.70 7.96
CA PHE A 582 4.32 -18.01 7.94
C PHE A 582 5.13 -19.00 7.09
N LEU A 583 5.51 -18.60 5.86
CA LEU A 583 6.36 -19.42 5.00
C LEU A 583 7.73 -19.70 5.61
N ALA A 584 8.37 -18.68 6.20
CA ALA A 584 9.67 -18.88 6.86
C ALA A 584 9.59 -19.92 7.98
N CYS A 585 8.53 -19.86 8.80
CA CYS A 585 8.30 -20.82 9.88
C CYS A 585 7.90 -22.22 9.37
N HIS A 586 7.19 -22.31 8.23
CA HIS A 586 6.92 -23.57 7.57
C HIS A 586 8.20 -24.22 6.99
N LEU A 587 9.03 -23.44 6.30
CA LEU A 587 10.26 -23.93 5.70
C LEU A 587 11.21 -24.55 6.73
N ILE A 588 11.41 -23.89 7.86
CA ILE A 588 12.27 -24.44 8.91
C ILE A 588 11.66 -25.65 9.63
N GLY A 589 10.34 -25.79 9.63
CA GLY A 589 9.62 -26.90 10.21
C GLY A 589 9.50 -28.10 9.28
N GLN A 590 9.23 -27.86 7.99
CA GLN A 590 9.06 -28.94 7.00
C GLN A 590 10.40 -29.43 6.42
N TYR A 591 11.45 -28.59 6.44
CA TYR A 591 12.81 -28.92 6.01
C TYR A 591 13.83 -28.73 7.15
N PRO A 592 13.74 -29.54 8.20
CA PRO A 592 14.54 -29.37 9.42
C PRO A 592 16.05 -29.50 9.14
N GLY A 593 16.82 -28.48 9.52
CA GLY A 593 18.28 -28.43 9.34
C GLY A 593 18.75 -27.92 7.98
N PHE A 594 17.85 -27.63 7.03
CA PHE A 594 18.23 -27.03 5.76
C PHE A 594 18.64 -25.55 5.92
N TYR A 595 17.82 -24.78 6.65
CA TYR A 595 18.08 -23.37 6.91
C TYR A 595 18.90 -23.18 8.18
N LYS A 596 19.94 -22.34 8.13
CA LYS A 596 20.82 -22.05 9.26
C LYS A 596 20.30 -21.00 10.22
N ALA A 597 19.50 -20.06 9.71
CA ALA A 597 18.85 -19.03 10.50
C ALA A 597 17.47 -18.70 9.93
N CYS A 598 16.58 -18.28 10.80
CA CYS A 598 15.24 -17.80 10.44
C CYS A 598 14.98 -16.45 11.12
N VAL A 599 14.42 -15.50 10.37
CA VAL A 599 13.91 -14.23 10.88
C VAL A 599 12.45 -14.08 10.46
N ALA A 600 11.54 -14.02 11.43
CA ALA A 600 10.12 -13.92 11.17
C ALA A 600 9.52 -12.66 11.82
N ARG A 601 9.00 -11.77 10.96
CA ARG A 601 8.40 -10.50 11.36
C ARG A 601 6.87 -10.63 11.38
N ASN A 602 6.26 -10.38 12.54
CA ASN A 602 4.80 -10.48 12.73
C ASN A 602 4.22 -11.71 12.01
N PRO A 603 4.75 -12.93 12.24
CA PRO A 603 4.39 -14.09 11.45
C PRO A 603 3.02 -14.65 11.84
N VAL A 604 2.26 -15.12 10.87
CA VAL A 604 1.12 -16.01 11.10
C VAL A 604 1.67 -17.37 11.55
N ILE A 605 1.26 -17.84 12.71
CA ILE A 605 1.76 -19.08 13.32
C ILE A 605 0.67 -20.13 13.49
N ASN A 606 -0.54 -19.69 13.84
CA ASN A 606 -1.66 -20.56 14.15
C ASN A 606 -2.95 -19.90 13.69
N MET A 607 -3.41 -20.24 12.48
CA MET A 607 -4.60 -19.64 11.89
C MET A 607 -5.85 -19.93 12.72
N ALA A 608 -5.91 -21.08 13.37
CA ALA A 608 -7.03 -21.45 14.22
C ALA A 608 -7.12 -20.51 15.46
N SER A 609 -6.01 -20.13 16.09
CA SER A 609 -6.03 -19.18 17.21
C SER A 609 -6.13 -17.72 16.74
N MET A 610 -5.73 -17.42 15.51
CA MET A 610 -5.71 -16.06 14.94
C MET A 610 -7.11 -15.55 14.61
N ILE A 611 -7.99 -16.39 14.07
CA ILE A 611 -9.30 -15.97 13.54
C ILE A 611 -10.17 -15.20 14.54
N GLY A 612 -10.07 -15.51 15.82
CA GLY A 612 -10.84 -14.82 16.87
C GLY A 612 -10.28 -13.49 17.32
N SER A 613 -9.12 -13.04 16.80
CA SER A 613 -8.44 -11.85 17.30
C SER A 613 -7.85 -10.95 16.20
N THR A 614 -7.87 -11.39 14.95
CA THR A 614 -7.44 -10.58 13.80
C THR A 614 -8.53 -9.63 13.33
N ASP A 615 -8.14 -8.53 12.71
CA ASP A 615 -9.06 -7.62 12.01
C ASP A 615 -9.58 -8.19 10.66
N ILE A 616 -9.05 -9.34 10.21
CA ILE A 616 -9.41 -10.01 8.94
C ILE A 616 -9.73 -11.50 9.12
N PRO A 617 -10.75 -11.86 9.92
CA PRO A 617 -11.11 -13.27 10.12
C PRO A 617 -11.49 -13.99 8.83
N ASP A 618 -12.05 -13.27 7.85
CA ASP A 618 -12.36 -13.76 6.51
C ASP A 618 -11.12 -14.34 5.79
N TRP A 619 -9.96 -13.73 5.97
CA TRP A 619 -8.71 -14.22 5.40
C TRP A 619 -8.38 -15.64 5.89
N CYS A 620 -8.53 -15.90 7.18
CA CYS A 620 -8.24 -17.21 7.76
C CYS A 620 -9.13 -18.32 7.13
N MET A 621 -10.41 -18.03 6.90
CA MET A 621 -11.34 -18.97 6.28
C MET A 621 -11.01 -19.20 4.80
N VAL A 622 -10.84 -18.13 4.04
CA VAL A 622 -10.62 -18.18 2.59
C VAL A 622 -9.31 -18.88 2.26
N GLU A 623 -8.23 -18.56 2.98
CA GLU A 623 -6.92 -19.21 2.77
C GLU A 623 -6.96 -20.71 3.13
N ALA A 624 -7.76 -21.09 4.12
CA ALA A 624 -7.97 -22.50 4.43
C ALA A 624 -8.84 -23.24 3.40
N GLY A 625 -9.37 -22.53 2.38
CA GLY A 625 -10.19 -23.07 1.31
C GLY A 625 -11.69 -23.10 1.62
N PHE A 626 -12.14 -22.34 2.61
CA PHE A 626 -13.54 -22.22 2.99
C PHE A 626 -14.15 -20.91 2.48
N VAL A 627 -15.47 -20.90 2.37
CA VAL A 627 -16.21 -19.67 2.10
C VAL A 627 -16.42 -18.95 3.43
N PHE A 628 -16.07 -17.67 3.46
CA PHE A 628 -16.33 -16.85 4.63
C PHE A 628 -17.84 -16.69 4.85
N ASN A 629 -18.28 -17.06 6.03
CA ASN A 629 -19.63 -16.83 6.51
C ASN A 629 -19.64 -15.72 7.54
N THR A 630 -20.64 -14.84 7.48
CA THR A 630 -20.80 -13.71 8.40
C THR A 630 -21.04 -14.13 9.85
N ASP A 631 -21.45 -15.37 10.11
CA ASP A 631 -21.55 -15.91 11.47
C ASP A 631 -20.18 -16.08 12.16
N CYS A 632 -19.08 -16.07 11.40
CA CYS A 632 -17.69 -16.10 11.86
C CYS A 632 -17.32 -17.21 12.85
N LEU A 633 -18.10 -18.24 12.98
CA LEU A 633 -17.85 -19.39 13.86
C LEU A 633 -17.51 -20.62 13.01
N PRO A 634 -16.20 -20.94 12.88
CA PRO A 634 -15.78 -22.17 12.21
C PRO A 634 -16.34 -23.40 12.93
N ASP A 635 -16.67 -24.43 12.18
CA ASP A 635 -16.97 -25.74 12.74
C ASP A 635 -15.69 -26.47 13.17
N ALA A 636 -15.85 -27.65 13.79
CA ALA A 636 -14.70 -28.41 14.29
C ALA A 636 -13.73 -28.85 13.18
N ALA A 637 -14.23 -29.16 11.98
CA ALA A 637 -13.40 -29.56 10.85
C ALA A 637 -12.64 -28.39 10.24
N GLU A 638 -13.26 -27.22 10.19
CA GLU A 638 -12.63 -25.97 9.76
C GLU A 638 -11.51 -25.56 10.73
N TRP A 639 -11.75 -25.65 12.05
CA TRP A 639 -10.72 -25.44 13.08
C TRP A 639 -9.53 -26.41 12.91
N GLU A 640 -9.81 -27.69 12.72
CA GLU A 640 -8.78 -28.70 12.49
C GLU A 640 -7.98 -28.43 11.22
N LYS A 641 -8.64 -28.05 10.11
CA LYS A 641 -7.97 -27.70 8.86
C LYS A 641 -7.04 -26.50 9.06
N MET A 642 -7.51 -25.40 9.66
CA MET A 642 -6.70 -24.21 9.94
C MET A 642 -5.47 -24.53 10.78
N LEU A 643 -5.59 -25.37 11.81
CA LEU A 643 -4.48 -25.83 12.61
C LEU A 643 -3.49 -26.66 11.78
N ASN A 644 -4.01 -27.57 10.94
CA ASN A 644 -3.20 -28.49 10.14
C ASN A 644 -2.36 -27.80 9.06
N ILE A 645 -2.79 -26.65 8.55
CA ILE A 645 -2.04 -25.82 7.59
C ILE A 645 -1.16 -24.75 8.25
N SER A 646 -1.08 -24.72 9.58
CA SER A 646 -0.35 -23.70 10.33
C SER A 646 1.07 -24.16 10.69
N PRO A 647 2.07 -23.25 10.74
CA PRO A 647 3.46 -23.59 11.10
C PRO A 647 3.62 -24.23 12.47
N ILE A 648 2.74 -23.89 13.42
CA ILE A 648 2.80 -24.42 14.78
C ILE A 648 2.76 -25.96 14.81
N LYS A 649 2.10 -26.58 13.84
CA LYS A 649 2.04 -28.03 13.67
C LYS A 649 3.43 -28.67 13.55
N TYR A 650 4.36 -27.97 12.92
CA TYR A 650 5.71 -28.46 12.61
C TYR A 650 6.75 -28.02 13.64
N VAL A 651 6.38 -27.29 14.70
CA VAL A 651 7.32 -26.72 15.67
C VAL A 651 8.20 -27.77 16.37
N SER A 652 7.71 -29.01 16.48
CA SER A 652 8.50 -30.12 17.07
C SER A 652 9.65 -30.58 16.19
N GLN A 653 9.65 -30.26 14.90
CA GLN A 653 10.68 -30.63 13.95
C GLN A 653 11.72 -29.52 13.76
N VAL A 654 11.44 -28.30 14.20
CA VAL A 654 12.34 -27.14 14.07
C VAL A 654 13.66 -27.39 14.77
N LYS A 655 14.75 -27.14 14.05
CA LYS A 655 16.14 -27.18 14.56
C LYS A 655 16.83 -25.81 14.37
N THR A 656 16.30 -24.99 13.50
CA THR A 656 16.86 -23.71 13.07
C THR A 656 16.69 -22.65 14.17
N PRO A 657 17.72 -21.86 14.50
CA PRO A 657 17.61 -20.69 15.36
C PRO A 657 16.65 -19.65 14.78
N VAL A 658 15.79 -19.05 15.61
CA VAL A 658 14.72 -18.15 15.19
C VAL A 658 14.80 -16.78 15.86
N LEU A 659 14.81 -15.71 15.08
CA LEU A 659 14.58 -14.34 15.52
C LEU A 659 13.14 -13.93 15.19
N LEU A 660 12.38 -13.55 16.21
CA LEU A 660 11.01 -13.00 16.05
C LEU A 660 11.04 -11.49 16.27
N THR A 661 10.40 -10.73 15.39
CA THR A 661 10.22 -9.28 15.52
C THR A 661 8.73 -8.97 15.51
N ILE A 662 8.22 -8.40 16.61
CA ILE A 662 6.79 -8.31 16.90
C ILE A 662 6.40 -6.88 17.24
N GLY A 663 5.38 -6.35 16.54
CA GLY A 663 4.72 -5.09 16.86
C GLY A 663 3.67 -5.28 17.96
N GLU A 664 3.69 -4.41 18.96
CA GLU A 664 2.75 -4.47 20.08
C GLU A 664 1.30 -4.24 19.63
N ASP A 665 1.10 -3.28 18.71
CA ASP A 665 -0.22 -2.82 18.27
C ASP A 665 -0.67 -3.50 16.96
N ASP A 666 -0.09 -4.64 16.60
CA ASP A 666 -0.47 -5.40 15.41
C ASP A 666 -1.87 -5.99 15.57
N LYS A 667 -2.84 -5.44 14.81
CA LYS A 667 -4.21 -5.94 14.73
C LYS A 667 -4.40 -6.98 13.62
N ARG A 668 -3.52 -6.95 12.60
CA ARG A 668 -3.56 -7.85 11.44
C ARG A 668 -3.13 -9.26 11.78
N VAL A 669 -1.95 -9.39 12.34
CA VAL A 669 -1.43 -10.64 12.91
C VAL A 669 -1.20 -10.40 14.40
N PRO A 670 -2.17 -10.70 15.24
CA PRO A 670 -2.10 -10.36 16.66
C PRO A 670 -0.80 -10.85 17.30
N ASN A 671 -0.18 -10.00 18.11
CA ASN A 671 1.14 -10.23 18.71
C ASN A 671 1.25 -11.56 19.48
N LYS A 672 0.12 -12.13 19.90
CA LYS A 672 0.04 -13.44 20.57
C LYS A 672 0.49 -14.59 19.68
N GLN A 673 0.41 -14.45 18.37
CA GLN A 673 0.96 -15.42 17.41
C GLN A 673 2.46 -15.61 17.58
N GLY A 674 3.22 -14.52 17.64
CA GLY A 674 4.66 -14.56 17.90
C GLY A 674 5.01 -15.08 19.30
N ILE A 675 4.23 -14.70 20.30
CA ILE A 675 4.44 -15.18 21.69
C ILE A 675 4.18 -16.70 21.80
N GLU A 676 3.15 -17.22 21.12
CA GLU A 676 2.86 -18.66 21.07
C GLU A 676 4.06 -19.42 20.50
N TYR A 677 4.59 -18.98 19.37
CA TYR A 677 5.74 -19.62 18.71
C TYR A 677 7.01 -19.52 19.55
N TYR A 678 7.29 -18.34 20.13
CA TYR A 678 8.41 -18.15 21.06
C TYR A 678 8.39 -19.16 22.21
N LYS A 679 7.25 -19.32 22.87
CA LYS A 679 7.08 -20.27 23.97
C LYS A 679 7.29 -21.72 23.51
N ALA A 680 6.72 -22.07 22.34
CA ALA A 680 6.82 -23.41 21.78
C ALA A 680 8.27 -23.78 21.43
N LEU A 681 9.04 -22.88 20.82
CA LEU A 681 10.45 -23.05 20.48
C LEU A 681 11.31 -23.14 21.76
N LYS A 682 11.10 -22.21 22.70
CA LYS A 682 11.84 -22.18 23.97
C LYS A 682 11.65 -23.44 24.81
N ALA A 683 10.42 -23.95 24.85
CA ALA A 683 10.13 -25.22 25.55
C ALA A 683 10.86 -26.42 24.93
N ARG A 684 11.25 -26.33 23.67
CA ARG A 684 12.02 -27.33 22.91
C ARG A 684 13.51 -27.07 22.86
N GLN A 685 13.97 -26.06 23.62
CA GLN A 685 15.39 -25.66 23.68
C GLN A 685 15.97 -25.21 22.33
N ILE A 686 15.12 -24.74 21.40
CA ILE A 686 15.58 -24.14 20.17
C ILE A 686 16.05 -22.71 20.46
N PRO A 687 17.23 -22.29 19.97
CA PRO A 687 17.68 -20.92 20.13
C PRO A 687 16.66 -19.95 19.53
N VAL A 688 16.05 -19.12 20.39
CA VAL A 688 15.03 -18.16 19.98
C VAL A 688 15.23 -16.83 20.68
N ARG A 689 15.15 -15.75 19.92
CA ARG A 689 15.13 -14.38 20.41
C ARG A 689 13.87 -13.69 19.90
N LEU A 690 13.24 -12.89 20.78
CA LEU A 690 12.06 -12.10 20.43
C LEU A 690 12.36 -10.63 20.69
N LEU A 691 12.17 -9.79 19.68
CA LEU A 691 12.20 -8.35 19.75
C LEU A 691 10.76 -7.83 19.78
N TRP A 692 10.47 -7.01 20.78
CA TRP A 692 9.16 -6.44 21.02
C TRP A 692 9.22 -4.93 20.79
N TYR A 693 8.42 -4.42 19.84
CA TYR A 693 8.41 -3.02 19.46
C TYR A 693 7.14 -2.32 19.93
N PRO A 694 7.19 -1.58 21.07
CA PRO A 694 6.04 -0.86 21.62
C PRO A 694 5.50 0.18 20.64
N GLY A 695 4.17 0.32 20.59
CA GLY A 695 3.50 1.31 19.75
C GLY A 695 3.73 1.12 18.22
N ASN A 696 4.23 -0.04 17.80
CA ASN A 696 4.36 -0.40 16.40
C ASN A 696 3.25 -1.37 15.98
N ASN A 697 2.72 -1.16 14.79
CA ASN A 697 1.70 -1.99 14.17
C ASN A 697 2.32 -3.08 13.28
N HIS A 698 1.52 -3.70 12.42
CA HIS A 698 1.92 -4.79 11.53
C HIS A 698 3.13 -4.46 10.64
N SER A 699 3.28 -3.23 10.22
CA SER A 699 4.33 -2.83 9.27
C SER A 699 5.71 -2.66 9.92
N LEU A 700 5.81 -2.44 11.24
CA LEU A 700 7.03 -2.05 11.96
C LEU A 700 7.76 -0.89 11.27
N SER A 701 7.02 0.15 10.88
CA SER A 701 7.51 1.21 9.98
C SER A 701 8.06 2.44 10.70
N LYS A 702 8.05 2.48 12.03
CA LYS A 702 8.75 3.53 12.78
C LYS A 702 10.25 3.38 12.58
N VAL A 703 10.94 4.50 12.47
CA VAL A 703 12.36 4.54 12.09
C VAL A 703 13.26 3.74 13.03
N ASP A 704 13.01 3.82 14.34
CA ASP A 704 13.72 3.06 15.36
C ASP A 704 13.48 1.55 15.23
N ALA A 705 12.23 1.13 15.09
CA ALA A 705 11.88 -0.28 14.98
C ALA A 705 12.41 -0.90 13.68
N GLU A 706 12.35 -0.16 12.57
CA GLU A 706 12.85 -0.62 11.28
C GLU A 706 14.38 -0.76 11.28
N SER A 707 15.10 0.23 11.78
CA SER A 707 16.57 0.22 11.85
C SER A 707 17.09 -0.85 12.84
N ASP A 708 16.50 -0.94 14.03
CA ASP A 708 16.86 -1.97 15.02
C ASP A 708 16.55 -3.39 14.50
N GLY A 709 15.38 -3.55 13.87
CA GLY A 709 14.97 -4.82 13.26
C GLY A 709 15.94 -5.28 12.16
N PHE A 710 16.37 -4.34 11.29
CA PHE A 710 17.36 -4.63 10.27
C PHE A 710 18.72 -5.05 10.86
N MET A 711 19.25 -4.28 11.79
CA MET A 711 20.52 -4.57 12.45
C MET A 711 20.50 -5.95 13.12
N ASN A 712 19.46 -6.24 13.89
CA ASN A 712 19.33 -7.53 14.56
C ASN A 712 19.17 -8.70 13.59
N MET A 713 18.44 -8.50 12.47
CA MET A 713 18.28 -9.50 11.42
C MET A 713 19.64 -9.91 10.81
N VAL A 714 20.44 -8.93 10.40
CA VAL A 714 21.75 -9.19 9.77
C VAL A 714 22.71 -9.84 10.75
N LEU A 715 22.78 -9.31 11.97
CA LEU A 715 23.63 -9.88 13.04
C LEU A 715 23.23 -11.33 13.39
N TRP A 716 21.93 -11.62 13.46
CA TRP A 716 21.43 -12.97 13.71
C TRP A 716 21.86 -13.96 12.62
N MET A 717 21.77 -13.56 11.37
CA MET A 717 22.18 -14.39 10.24
C MET A 717 23.69 -14.63 10.23
N ILE A 718 24.51 -13.58 10.39
CA ILE A 718 25.98 -13.69 10.43
C ILE A 718 26.41 -14.63 11.57
N GLN A 719 25.82 -14.48 12.75
CA GLN A 719 26.12 -15.34 13.92
C GLN A 719 25.92 -16.81 13.56
N HIS A 720 24.78 -17.18 12.97
CA HIS A 720 24.42 -18.58 12.72
C HIS A 720 24.93 -19.12 11.37
N PHE A 721 25.57 -18.31 10.55
CA PHE A 721 26.36 -18.78 9.40
C PHE A 721 27.79 -19.16 9.80
N SER A 722 28.22 -18.72 10.99
CA SER A 722 29.57 -19.01 11.51
C SER A 722 29.60 -20.25 12.43
N ASP A 723 28.42 -20.66 12.91
CA ASP A 723 28.23 -21.90 13.68
C ASP A 723 28.13 -23.09 12.71
#